data_7c728a09c62a76834c9b4b8a92a7a3af
#
_entry.id   7c728a09c62a76834c9b4b8a92a7a3af
#
_cell.length_a   1.000
_cell.length_b   1.000
_cell.length_c   1.000
_cell.angle_alpha   90.00
_cell.angle_beta   90.00
_cell.angle_gamma   90.00
#
_symmetry.space_group_name_H-M   'P 1'
#
loop_
_entity.id
_entity.type
_entity.pdbx_description
1 polymer ?
#
loop_
_entity_poly.entity_id
_entity_poly.type
_entity_poly.pdbx_seq_one_letter_code
_entity_poly.pdbx_strand_id
1 'polypeptide(L)'
;MSQDHESLENLLNEDRQFPPTAEFAAQANATAALYELAEKDRLAFWDLQAKALSWETPWTQTLQWEAPYAQWFVGGKINASFNALDRHVIEGRGDRVAFHFEGEPGDTRTITYAQLLVEVKKTANALIELGIQAKDRVAIYMPMIPEAAIAMLACARIGAAHSVVFGGFSADALLSRIQDADAKLVITADGGFRKGGAFALKPAVDEALKGQHNVKNVLVVQRTKQETAWNSATDIWWHEIVDRQSAEHTAQGFDSEHPLFILYTSGTTAKPKGIFHTTGGYLTQAAYTHRIVFDIKPETDVYWCTADVGWITGHSYIVYGPLMNGATQVMYEGTPDTPHKGRIFELIEKYGVTILYTAPTLIRTWMKWGDEFPNKFNLSSLRLLGSVGEPINPEAWMWYREVIGGNRCPIVDTWWQTETGGIMISPLPGVTATKPGSAVTAIPGISAVVVDDNANPVAKGHGGFLILDKPWPGMLRGVWGEDERYKETYWSRFKGIYFAGDGAKLDKDGAIWLLGRVDDVMNVSGHRISTTEVESALVSHESVAEAAVVGAQDAMTGQGIVAFVILRGGIAHASGEKLVTELRNHVAKEIGAIAKPRQILVVAELPKTRSGKIMRRLLKDVAENRQVGDATTLADPNVMKLISEGLNTSKDED
;
A
#
# COMPACT_ATOMS: atom_id res chain seq x y z
N MET A 1 21.53 -39.74 3.18
CA MET A 1 21.81 -38.47 3.83
C MET A 1 20.72 -37.53 3.34
N SER A 2 19.67 -37.34 4.16
CA SER A 2 18.61 -36.38 3.89
C SER A 2 19.25 -34.98 3.96
N GLN A 3 19.20 -34.24 2.87
CA GLN A 3 19.42 -32.80 2.94
C GLN A 3 18.24 -32.26 3.75
N ASP A 4 18.48 -31.93 5.00
CA ASP A 4 17.59 -31.09 5.79
C ASP A 4 17.50 -29.74 5.05
N HIS A 5 16.39 -29.54 4.35
CA HIS A 5 16.08 -28.25 3.76
C HIS A 5 15.75 -27.31 4.93
N GLU A 6 16.71 -26.43 5.24
CA GLU A 6 16.64 -25.50 6.34
C GLU A 6 15.43 -24.56 6.18
N SER A 7 14.47 -24.70 7.08
CA SER A 7 13.34 -23.78 7.20
C SER A 7 13.86 -22.38 7.59
N LEU A 8 13.10 -21.34 7.24
CA LEU A 8 13.39 -19.97 7.70
C LEU A 8 13.38 -19.97 9.24
N GLU A 9 14.46 -19.48 9.85
CA GLU A 9 14.59 -19.52 11.30
C GLU A 9 13.62 -18.55 11.98
N ASN A 10 13.09 -18.94 13.13
CA ASN A 10 12.21 -18.16 13.97
C ASN A 10 13.01 -17.65 15.17
N LEU A 11 13.60 -16.47 15.02
CA LEU A 11 14.53 -15.90 15.99
C LEU A 11 13.89 -14.90 16.94
N LEU A 12 12.83 -14.19 16.52
CA LEU A 12 12.13 -13.21 17.33
C LEU A 12 10.94 -13.83 18.06
N ASN A 13 10.90 -13.71 19.39
CA ASN A 13 9.79 -14.11 20.23
C ASN A 13 9.02 -12.87 20.72
N GLU A 14 7.71 -12.83 20.45
CA GLU A 14 6.79 -11.79 20.93
C GLU A 14 5.55 -12.47 21.53
N ASP A 15 5.37 -12.32 22.83
CA ASP A 15 4.30 -13.00 23.57
C ASP A 15 3.13 -12.08 23.94
N ARG A 16 3.27 -10.75 23.76
CA ARG A 16 2.22 -9.79 24.09
C ARG A 16 0.99 -10.00 23.20
N GLN A 17 -0.19 -10.02 23.81
CA GLN A 17 -1.47 -10.18 23.13
C GLN A 17 -2.50 -9.19 23.68
N PHE A 18 -3.30 -8.64 22.80
CA PHE A 18 -4.35 -7.69 23.18
C PHE A 18 -5.69 -8.20 22.62
N PRO A 19 -6.47 -8.92 23.44
CA PRO A 19 -7.79 -9.37 23.04
C PRO A 19 -8.74 -8.19 22.85
N PRO A 20 -9.78 -8.34 22.00
CA PRO A 20 -10.82 -7.33 21.89
C PRO A 20 -11.49 -7.08 23.24
N THR A 21 -11.81 -5.81 23.51
CA THR A 21 -12.67 -5.50 24.66
C THR A 21 -14.09 -5.97 24.41
N ALA A 22 -14.84 -6.32 25.47
CA ALA A 22 -16.23 -6.73 25.35
C ALA A 22 -17.10 -5.65 24.69
N GLU A 23 -16.83 -4.39 24.99
CA GLU A 23 -17.53 -3.24 24.39
C GLU A 23 -17.29 -3.17 22.87
N PHE A 24 -16.04 -3.31 22.42
CA PHE A 24 -15.72 -3.29 21.00
C PHE A 24 -16.34 -4.50 20.29
N ALA A 25 -16.21 -5.69 20.86
CA ALA A 25 -16.75 -6.93 20.30
C ALA A 25 -18.29 -6.89 20.13
N ALA A 26 -18.99 -6.26 21.08
CA ALA A 26 -20.46 -6.18 21.05
C ALA A 26 -21.00 -5.37 19.86
N GLN A 27 -20.22 -4.44 19.30
CA GLN A 27 -20.61 -3.58 18.18
C GLN A 27 -19.87 -3.88 16.87
N ALA A 28 -18.95 -4.84 16.87
CA ALA A 28 -18.11 -5.13 15.71
C ALA A 28 -18.92 -5.65 14.51
N ASN A 29 -18.54 -5.20 13.31
CA ASN A 29 -19.12 -5.69 12.05
C ASN A 29 -18.77 -7.15 11.77
N ALA A 30 -17.62 -7.60 12.27
CA ALA A 30 -17.15 -8.97 12.13
C ALA A 30 -17.41 -9.75 13.41
N THR A 31 -17.84 -10.99 13.26
CA THR A 31 -17.98 -11.96 14.35
C THR A 31 -17.28 -13.28 13.98
N ALA A 32 -17.06 -14.16 14.95
CA ALA A 32 -16.50 -15.49 14.70
C ALA A 32 -17.30 -16.29 13.66
N ALA A 33 -18.63 -16.07 13.60
CA ALA A 33 -19.51 -16.73 12.64
C ALA A 33 -19.12 -16.47 11.17
N LEU A 34 -18.41 -15.37 10.86
CA LEU A 34 -17.91 -15.13 9.51
C LEU A 34 -16.85 -16.16 9.09
N TYR A 35 -15.99 -16.58 10.01
CA TYR A 35 -15.01 -17.65 9.76
C TYR A 35 -15.70 -18.99 9.52
N GLU A 36 -16.66 -19.34 10.36
CA GLU A 36 -17.45 -20.57 10.23
C GLU A 36 -18.20 -20.64 8.90
N LEU A 37 -18.82 -19.50 8.50
CA LEU A 37 -19.52 -19.41 7.22
C LEU A 37 -18.59 -19.58 6.02
N ALA A 38 -17.42 -18.92 6.05
CA ALA A 38 -16.42 -19.01 4.99
C ALA A 38 -15.77 -20.39 4.90
N GLU A 39 -15.54 -21.05 6.03
CA GLU A 39 -14.99 -22.42 6.10
C GLU A 39 -15.99 -23.45 5.58
N LYS A 40 -17.27 -23.29 5.91
CA LYS A 40 -18.34 -24.20 5.48
C LYS A 40 -18.52 -24.21 3.97
N ASP A 41 -18.59 -23.04 3.35
CA ASP A 41 -18.70 -22.89 1.88
C ASP A 41 -18.14 -21.54 1.44
N ARG A 42 -16.89 -21.55 1.01
CA ARG A 42 -16.16 -20.36 0.58
C ARG A 42 -16.79 -19.65 -0.63
N LEU A 43 -17.35 -20.39 -1.57
CA LEU A 43 -17.97 -19.79 -2.76
C LEU A 43 -19.31 -19.15 -2.41
N ALA A 44 -20.14 -19.82 -1.61
CA ALA A 44 -21.38 -19.23 -1.11
C ALA A 44 -21.10 -18.01 -0.21
N PHE A 45 -20.00 -18.01 0.54
CA PHE A 45 -19.55 -16.85 1.31
C PHE A 45 -19.24 -15.65 0.40
N TRP A 46 -18.46 -15.83 -0.67
CA TRP A 46 -18.16 -14.75 -1.61
C TRP A 46 -19.37 -14.29 -2.40
N ASP A 47 -20.27 -15.22 -2.74
CA ASP A 47 -21.56 -14.92 -3.35
C ASP A 47 -22.40 -13.97 -2.46
N LEU A 48 -22.41 -14.23 -1.15
CA LEU A 48 -23.05 -13.36 -0.18
C LEU A 48 -22.40 -11.98 -0.11
N GLN A 49 -21.07 -11.90 -0.12
CA GLN A 49 -20.37 -10.61 -0.09
C GLN A 49 -20.64 -9.79 -1.36
N ALA A 50 -20.68 -10.44 -2.52
CA ALA A 50 -20.98 -9.77 -3.79
C ALA A 50 -22.38 -9.16 -3.82
N LYS A 51 -23.38 -9.80 -3.18
CA LYS A 51 -24.77 -9.29 -3.07
C LYS A 51 -24.89 -8.01 -2.26
N ALA A 52 -23.86 -7.60 -1.53
CA ALA A 52 -23.80 -6.30 -0.88
C ALA A 52 -23.57 -5.13 -1.86
N LEU A 53 -23.21 -5.42 -3.10
CA LEU A 53 -23.07 -4.45 -4.18
C LEU A 53 -24.28 -4.47 -5.11
N SER A 54 -24.48 -3.37 -5.84
CA SER A 54 -25.57 -3.25 -6.83
C SER A 54 -25.07 -3.75 -8.19
N TRP A 55 -25.67 -4.81 -8.67
CA TRP A 55 -25.41 -5.41 -9.99
C TRP A 55 -26.55 -5.07 -10.95
N GLU A 56 -26.20 -4.62 -12.14
CA GLU A 56 -27.18 -4.41 -13.23
C GLU A 56 -27.72 -5.75 -13.74
N THR A 57 -26.83 -6.73 -13.86
CA THR A 57 -27.18 -8.12 -14.20
C THR A 57 -26.51 -9.03 -13.17
N PRO A 58 -27.27 -9.91 -12.48
CA PRO A 58 -26.69 -10.92 -11.61
C PRO A 58 -25.80 -11.90 -12.39
N TRP A 59 -24.81 -12.47 -11.70
CA TRP A 59 -23.95 -13.53 -12.26
C TRP A 59 -24.67 -14.89 -12.26
N THR A 60 -24.18 -15.77 -13.14
CA THR A 60 -24.69 -17.15 -13.24
C THR A 60 -23.80 -18.17 -12.57
N GLN A 61 -22.52 -17.82 -12.36
CA GLN A 61 -21.53 -18.67 -11.70
C GLN A 61 -20.58 -17.81 -10.85
N THR A 62 -20.37 -18.19 -9.59
CA THR A 62 -19.55 -17.40 -8.66
C THR A 62 -18.07 -17.41 -9.06
N LEU A 63 -17.53 -18.56 -9.48
CA LEU A 63 -16.14 -18.71 -9.88
C LEU A 63 -16.01 -19.72 -11.02
N GLN A 64 -15.28 -19.33 -12.07
CA GLN A 64 -14.69 -20.25 -13.05
C GLN A 64 -13.16 -20.21 -12.82
N TRP A 65 -12.58 -21.37 -12.51
CA TRP A 65 -11.17 -21.47 -12.15
C TRP A 65 -10.44 -22.51 -12.97
N GLU A 66 -9.41 -22.06 -13.68
CA GLU A 66 -8.44 -22.91 -14.37
C GLU A 66 -7.05 -22.28 -14.15
N ALA A 67 -6.31 -22.79 -13.20
CA ALA A 67 -5.04 -22.17 -12.75
C ALA A 67 -4.09 -21.89 -13.92
N PRO A 68 -3.56 -20.68 -14.04
CA PRO A 68 -3.60 -19.55 -13.10
C PRO A 68 -4.73 -18.53 -13.34
N TYR A 69 -5.74 -18.86 -14.11
CA TYR A 69 -6.77 -17.92 -14.55
C TYR A 69 -8.07 -18.08 -13.79
N ALA A 70 -8.53 -16.99 -13.19
CA ALA A 70 -9.79 -16.92 -12.47
C ALA A 70 -10.75 -15.94 -13.15
N GLN A 71 -12.04 -16.32 -13.21
CA GLN A 71 -13.14 -15.42 -13.53
C GLN A 71 -14.15 -15.48 -12.39
N TRP A 72 -14.45 -14.33 -11.83
CA TRP A 72 -15.37 -14.21 -10.69
C TRP A 72 -16.66 -13.54 -11.09
N PHE A 73 -17.78 -14.08 -10.61
CA PHE A 73 -19.13 -13.57 -10.87
C PHE A 73 -19.45 -13.55 -12.36
N VAL A 74 -19.23 -14.69 -13.02
CA VAL A 74 -19.32 -14.88 -14.47
C VAL A 74 -20.72 -14.51 -14.99
N GLY A 75 -20.76 -13.68 -16.02
CA GLY A 75 -22.00 -13.17 -16.62
C GLY A 75 -22.63 -12.02 -15.86
N GLY A 76 -22.13 -11.67 -14.68
CA GLY A 76 -22.59 -10.50 -13.95
C GLY A 76 -22.15 -9.20 -14.60
N LYS A 77 -22.99 -8.15 -14.50
CA LYS A 77 -22.67 -6.80 -14.96
C LYS A 77 -22.77 -5.81 -13.80
N ILE A 78 -21.74 -5.01 -13.66
CA ILE A 78 -21.56 -4.06 -12.55
C ILE A 78 -20.84 -2.80 -13.03
N ASN A 79 -21.14 -1.65 -12.41
CA ASN A 79 -20.41 -0.41 -12.63
C ASN A 79 -19.79 0.06 -11.30
N ALA A 80 -18.48 0.33 -11.31
CA ALA A 80 -17.76 0.74 -10.12
C ALA A 80 -18.18 2.12 -9.63
N SER A 81 -18.35 3.09 -10.54
CA SER A 81 -18.79 4.44 -10.20
C SER A 81 -20.22 4.45 -9.63
N PHE A 82 -21.13 3.64 -10.21
CA PHE A 82 -22.49 3.49 -9.68
C PHE A 82 -22.47 3.00 -8.22
N ASN A 83 -21.67 1.99 -7.95
CA ASN A 83 -21.55 1.44 -6.59
C ASN A 83 -20.87 2.38 -5.60
N ALA A 84 -19.95 3.20 -6.06
CA ALA A 84 -19.28 4.19 -5.23
C ALA A 84 -20.16 5.42 -4.93
N LEU A 85 -21.05 5.82 -5.83
CA LEU A 85 -21.73 7.13 -5.76
C LEU A 85 -23.25 7.05 -5.96
N ASP A 86 -23.71 6.61 -7.15
CA ASP A 86 -25.14 6.71 -7.54
C ASP A 86 -26.05 6.04 -6.52
N ARG A 87 -25.73 4.81 -6.09
CA ARG A 87 -26.56 4.07 -5.15
C ARG A 87 -26.74 4.80 -3.81
N HIS A 88 -25.67 5.47 -3.33
CA HIS A 88 -25.75 6.23 -2.08
C HIS A 88 -26.67 7.44 -2.20
N VAL A 89 -26.62 8.13 -3.35
CA VAL A 89 -27.52 9.24 -3.63
C VAL A 89 -28.96 8.76 -3.77
N ILE A 90 -29.19 7.67 -4.51
CA ILE A 90 -30.52 7.05 -4.69
C ILE A 90 -31.10 6.59 -3.35
N GLU A 91 -30.27 6.07 -2.45
CA GLU A 91 -30.68 5.61 -1.12
C GLU A 91 -30.79 6.76 -0.08
N GLY A 92 -30.73 8.02 -0.52
CA GLY A 92 -30.93 9.20 0.34
C GLY A 92 -29.71 9.63 1.16
N ARG A 93 -28.52 9.13 0.83
CA ARG A 93 -27.26 9.50 1.49
C ARG A 93 -26.44 10.53 0.71
N GLY A 94 -27.05 11.26 -0.22
CA GLY A 94 -26.38 12.23 -1.07
C GLY A 94 -25.70 13.37 -0.33
N ASP A 95 -26.26 13.79 0.80
CA ASP A 95 -25.72 14.88 1.63
C ASP A 95 -24.57 14.43 2.56
N ARG A 96 -24.30 13.12 2.66
CA ARG A 96 -23.17 12.60 3.41
C ARG A 96 -21.86 13.08 2.78
N VAL A 97 -20.91 13.49 3.61
CA VAL A 97 -19.58 13.87 3.15
C VAL A 97 -18.83 12.63 2.64
N ALA A 98 -18.36 12.69 1.41
CA ALA A 98 -17.43 11.70 0.86
C ALA A 98 -15.96 12.06 1.20
N PHE A 99 -15.58 13.31 0.97
CA PHE A 99 -14.24 13.81 1.25
C PHE A 99 -14.25 15.10 2.05
N HIS A 100 -13.45 15.13 3.11
CA HIS A 100 -12.83 16.33 3.64
C HIS A 100 -11.45 16.45 3.01
N PHE A 101 -11.31 17.31 2.02
CA PHE A 101 -10.01 17.60 1.39
C PHE A 101 -9.33 18.75 2.09
N GLU A 102 -8.02 18.59 2.31
CA GLU A 102 -7.13 19.64 2.78
C GLU A 102 -5.85 19.66 1.97
N GLY A 103 -5.53 20.82 1.38
CA GLY A 103 -4.27 21.07 0.72
C GLY A 103 -3.18 21.51 1.71
N GLU A 104 -1.92 21.28 1.38
CA GLU A 104 -0.78 21.72 2.22
C GLU A 104 -0.79 23.24 2.50
N PRO A 105 -1.21 24.12 1.56
CA PRO A 105 -1.37 25.56 1.83
C PRO A 105 -2.50 25.91 2.80
N GLY A 106 -3.33 24.96 3.21
CA GLY A 106 -4.46 25.17 4.11
C GLY A 106 -5.80 25.42 3.42
N ASP A 107 -5.87 25.31 2.10
CA ASP A 107 -7.14 25.32 1.37
C ASP A 107 -7.92 24.04 1.61
N THR A 108 -9.25 24.16 1.71
CA THR A 108 -10.12 23.05 2.07
C THR A 108 -11.31 22.93 1.13
N ARG A 109 -11.77 21.69 0.92
CA ARG A 109 -13.06 21.39 0.27
C ARG A 109 -13.78 20.30 1.05
N THR A 110 -15.07 20.49 1.31
CA THR A 110 -15.94 19.42 1.79
C THR A 110 -16.83 19.01 0.64
N ILE A 111 -16.76 17.75 0.23
CA ILE A 111 -17.44 17.23 -0.96
C ILE A 111 -18.39 16.13 -0.52
N THR A 112 -19.70 16.33 -0.75
CA THR A 112 -20.72 15.31 -0.47
C THR A 112 -20.79 14.26 -1.58
N TYR A 113 -21.44 13.13 -1.32
CA TYR A 113 -21.65 12.10 -2.34
C TYR A 113 -22.42 12.64 -3.55
N ALA A 114 -23.43 13.49 -3.33
CA ALA A 114 -24.16 14.12 -4.43
C ALA A 114 -23.29 15.06 -5.26
N GLN A 115 -22.45 15.87 -4.63
CA GLN A 115 -21.53 16.76 -5.31
C GLN A 115 -20.46 15.97 -6.08
N LEU A 116 -19.88 14.94 -5.46
CA LEU A 116 -18.90 14.07 -6.10
C LEU A 116 -19.50 13.36 -7.32
N LEU A 117 -20.75 12.88 -7.21
CA LEU A 117 -21.46 12.26 -8.33
C LEU A 117 -21.62 13.23 -9.52
N VAL A 118 -21.98 14.48 -9.26
CA VAL A 118 -22.10 15.52 -10.31
C VAL A 118 -20.75 15.75 -11.00
N GLU A 119 -19.65 15.90 -10.24
CA GLU A 119 -18.32 16.11 -10.80
C GLU A 119 -17.87 14.89 -11.62
N VAL A 120 -18.13 13.67 -11.16
CA VAL A 120 -17.80 12.43 -11.89
C VAL A 120 -18.62 12.29 -13.17
N LYS A 121 -19.91 12.61 -13.16
CA LYS A 121 -20.76 12.59 -14.38
C LYS A 121 -20.27 13.58 -15.43
N LYS A 122 -19.96 14.81 -15.03
CA LYS A 122 -19.41 15.83 -15.93
C LYS A 122 -18.06 15.39 -16.50
N THR A 123 -17.18 14.86 -15.67
CA THR A 123 -15.88 14.35 -16.12
C THR A 123 -16.04 13.17 -17.08
N ALA A 124 -16.97 12.25 -16.81
CA ALA A 124 -17.27 11.14 -17.72
C ALA A 124 -17.72 11.64 -19.10
N ASN A 125 -18.60 12.66 -19.16
CA ASN A 125 -19.03 13.28 -20.41
C ASN A 125 -17.85 13.99 -21.12
N ALA A 126 -16.96 14.65 -20.38
CA ALA A 126 -15.75 15.26 -20.94
C ALA A 126 -14.81 14.20 -21.55
N LEU A 127 -14.62 13.06 -20.89
CA LEU A 127 -13.81 11.95 -21.42
C LEU A 127 -14.42 11.40 -22.72
N ILE A 128 -15.74 11.25 -22.80
CA ILE A 128 -16.44 10.82 -24.02
C ILE A 128 -16.26 11.85 -25.14
N GLU A 129 -16.37 13.16 -24.84
CA GLU A 129 -16.13 14.23 -25.82
C GLU A 129 -14.69 14.18 -26.36
N LEU A 130 -13.72 13.81 -25.53
CA LEU A 130 -12.31 13.61 -25.92
C LEU A 130 -12.08 12.29 -26.67
N GLY A 131 -13.14 11.51 -26.93
CA GLY A 131 -13.12 10.28 -27.71
C GLY A 131 -12.69 9.04 -26.93
N ILE A 132 -12.70 9.09 -25.60
CA ILE A 132 -12.42 7.93 -24.75
C ILE A 132 -13.64 7.00 -24.72
N GLN A 133 -13.40 5.72 -24.91
CA GLN A 133 -14.42 4.67 -24.97
C GLN A 133 -14.10 3.55 -23.97
N ALA A 134 -15.06 2.66 -23.77
CA ALA A 134 -14.87 1.45 -23.00
C ALA A 134 -13.66 0.65 -23.50
N LYS A 135 -12.85 0.13 -22.59
CA LYS A 135 -11.57 -0.57 -22.82
C LYS A 135 -10.41 0.31 -23.28
N ASP A 136 -10.58 1.62 -23.49
CA ASP A 136 -9.44 2.50 -23.64
C ASP A 136 -8.70 2.66 -22.30
N ARG A 137 -7.44 3.09 -22.35
CA ARG A 137 -6.63 3.34 -21.14
C ARG A 137 -6.35 4.84 -21.04
N VAL A 138 -6.46 5.33 -19.80
CA VAL A 138 -6.23 6.72 -19.42
C VAL A 138 -5.13 6.76 -18.35
N ALA A 139 -4.02 7.44 -18.63
CA ALA A 139 -2.99 7.66 -17.64
C ALA A 139 -3.36 8.85 -16.75
N ILE A 140 -3.24 8.69 -15.45
CA ILE A 140 -3.53 9.73 -14.44
C ILE A 140 -2.23 10.02 -13.69
N TYR A 141 -1.69 11.22 -13.85
CA TYR A 141 -0.46 11.68 -13.21
C TYR A 141 -0.71 12.96 -12.44
N MET A 142 -1.20 12.82 -11.20
CA MET A 142 -1.76 13.90 -10.41
C MET A 142 -1.27 13.90 -8.96
N PRO A 143 -1.33 15.04 -8.25
CA PRO A 143 -1.15 15.09 -6.81
C PRO A 143 -2.40 14.52 -6.11
N MET A 144 -2.33 14.39 -4.77
CA MET A 144 -3.43 13.91 -3.92
C MET A 144 -4.54 14.95 -3.78
N ILE A 145 -5.27 15.21 -4.86
CA ILE A 145 -6.40 16.13 -4.92
C ILE A 145 -7.68 15.38 -5.31
N PRO A 146 -8.87 15.91 -5.00
CA PRO A 146 -10.15 15.24 -5.32
C PRO A 146 -10.31 14.89 -6.80
N GLU A 147 -9.77 15.69 -7.70
CA GLU A 147 -9.81 15.48 -9.14
C GLU A 147 -9.14 14.15 -9.56
N ALA A 148 -8.18 13.65 -8.78
CA ALA A 148 -7.59 12.32 -9.03
C ALA A 148 -8.62 11.20 -8.82
N ALA A 149 -9.37 11.22 -7.72
CA ALA A 149 -10.44 10.26 -7.46
C ALA A 149 -11.61 10.42 -8.45
N ILE A 150 -11.95 11.67 -8.82
CA ILE A 150 -12.97 11.97 -9.82
C ILE A 150 -12.58 11.38 -11.18
N ALA A 151 -11.33 11.54 -11.61
CA ALA A 151 -10.81 10.98 -12.86
C ALA A 151 -10.87 9.44 -12.87
N MET A 152 -10.46 8.79 -11.77
CA MET A 152 -10.54 7.33 -11.63
C MET A 152 -11.98 6.82 -11.75
N LEU A 153 -12.91 7.46 -11.05
CA LEU A 153 -14.33 7.08 -11.06
C LEU A 153 -15.01 7.41 -12.40
N ALA A 154 -14.61 8.50 -13.07
CA ALA A 154 -15.13 8.84 -14.39
C ALA A 154 -14.67 7.82 -15.45
N CYS A 155 -13.41 7.40 -15.43
CA CYS A 155 -12.92 6.30 -16.27
C CYS A 155 -13.71 5.01 -16.02
N ALA A 156 -13.85 4.62 -14.76
CA ALA A 156 -14.60 3.42 -14.37
C ALA A 156 -16.08 3.51 -14.77
N ARG A 157 -16.67 4.73 -14.75
CA ARG A 157 -18.06 4.96 -15.15
C ARG A 157 -18.34 4.65 -16.61
N ILE A 158 -17.40 4.98 -17.49
CA ILE A 158 -17.52 4.75 -18.96
C ILE A 158 -16.85 3.47 -19.42
N GLY A 159 -16.29 2.67 -18.49
CA GLY A 159 -15.58 1.41 -18.80
C GLY A 159 -14.19 1.59 -19.40
N ALA A 160 -13.58 2.76 -19.25
CA ALA A 160 -12.17 2.96 -19.56
C ALA A 160 -11.30 2.49 -18.36
N ALA A 161 -10.20 1.79 -18.65
CA ALA A 161 -9.27 1.39 -17.62
C ALA A 161 -8.33 2.57 -17.28
N HIS A 162 -8.23 2.93 -16.01
CA HIS A 162 -7.25 3.93 -15.61
C HIS A 162 -5.90 3.31 -15.25
N SER A 163 -4.82 4.08 -15.46
CA SER A 163 -3.48 3.77 -15.01
C SER A 163 -2.95 4.97 -14.23
N VAL A 164 -3.03 4.89 -12.91
CA VAL A 164 -2.56 5.98 -12.05
C VAL A 164 -1.05 5.84 -11.87
N VAL A 165 -0.34 6.93 -12.18
CA VAL A 165 1.10 7.03 -12.03
C VAL A 165 1.39 8.03 -10.90
N PHE A 166 2.19 7.62 -9.94
CA PHE A 166 2.53 8.46 -8.81
C PHE A 166 3.14 9.80 -9.26
N GLY A 167 2.56 10.93 -8.84
CA GLY A 167 2.91 12.30 -9.26
C GLY A 167 4.33 12.75 -8.96
N GLY A 168 5.14 11.87 -8.42
CA GLY A 168 6.55 12.10 -8.16
C GLY A 168 7.50 11.30 -9.04
N PHE A 169 7.02 10.48 -9.99
CA PHE A 169 7.89 9.74 -10.91
C PHE A 169 8.48 10.64 -11.99
N SER A 170 9.61 10.20 -12.57
CA SER A 170 10.27 10.90 -13.66
C SER A 170 9.46 10.82 -14.97
N ALA A 171 9.81 11.67 -15.94
CA ALA A 171 9.23 11.65 -17.27
C ALA A 171 9.41 10.30 -17.97
N ASP A 172 10.58 9.67 -17.85
CA ASP A 172 10.84 8.34 -18.43
C ASP A 172 9.96 7.25 -17.81
N ALA A 173 9.78 7.30 -16.48
CA ALA A 173 8.90 6.38 -15.79
C ALA A 173 7.43 6.57 -16.18
N LEU A 174 7.00 7.80 -16.43
CA LEU A 174 5.67 8.13 -16.95
C LEU A 174 5.51 7.63 -18.39
N LEU A 175 6.46 7.92 -19.28
CA LEU A 175 6.44 7.49 -20.68
C LEU A 175 6.36 5.97 -20.81
N SER A 176 7.19 5.25 -20.04
CA SER A 176 7.17 3.77 -20.05
C SER A 176 5.79 3.20 -19.74
N ARG A 177 5.06 3.80 -18.80
CA ARG A 177 3.70 3.37 -18.43
C ARG A 177 2.65 3.76 -19.46
N ILE A 178 2.78 4.96 -20.05
CA ILE A 178 1.92 5.41 -21.16
C ILE A 178 2.05 4.45 -22.36
N GLN A 179 3.26 4.07 -22.69
CA GLN A 179 3.54 3.15 -23.82
C GLN A 179 3.02 1.74 -23.54
N ASP A 180 3.36 1.18 -22.37
CA ASP A 180 2.96 -0.18 -22.01
C ASP A 180 1.45 -0.35 -21.89
N ALA A 181 0.76 0.64 -21.31
CA ALA A 181 -0.70 0.66 -21.25
C ALA A 181 -1.35 1.04 -22.59
N ASP A 182 -0.62 1.54 -23.57
CA ASP A 182 -1.18 2.19 -24.78
C ASP A 182 -2.23 3.24 -24.42
N ALA A 183 -1.88 4.18 -23.55
CA ALA A 183 -2.79 5.20 -23.05
C ALA A 183 -3.19 6.19 -24.16
N LYS A 184 -4.49 6.53 -24.22
CA LYS A 184 -5.07 7.46 -25.20
C LYS A 184 -5.14 8.90 -24.72
N LEU A 185 -5.17 9.11 -23.41
CA LEU A 185 -5.30 10.37 -22.72
C LEU A 185 -4.35 10.40 -21.52
N VAL A 186 -3.79 11.54 -21.22
CA VAL A 186 -3.13 11.83 -19.94
C VAL A 186 -3.96 12.87 -19.19
N ILE A 187 -4.27 12.59 -17.92
CA ILE A 187 -4.86 13.56 -16.98
C ILE A 187 -3.78 13.94 -15.98
N THR A 188 -3.52 15.24 -15.85
CA THR A 188 -2.48 15.77 -14.95
C THR A 188 -2.92 17.08 -14.31
N ALA A 189 -2.03 17.69 -13.55
CA ALA A 189 -2.18 19.05 -13.03
C ALA A 189 -0.99 19.93 -13.47
N ASP A 190 -1.17 21.25 -13.42
CA ASP A 190 -0.06 22.18 -13.59
C ASP A 190 1.07 21.92 -12.57
N GLY A 191 0.68 21.56 -11.36
CA GLY A 191 1.57 21.18 -10.26
C GLY A 191 0.81 20.68 -9.04
N GLY A 192 1.50 20.62 -7.92
CA GLY A 192 0.96 20.30 -6.59
C GLY A 192 1.71 21.03 -5.51
N PHE A 193 1.32 20.81 -4.25
CA PHE A 193 1.98 21.43 -3.10
C PHE A 193 2.67 20.36 -2.24
N ARG A 194 3.94 20.62 -1.88
CA ARG A 194 4.72 19.73 -1.05
C ARG A 194 5.89 20.46 -0.39
N LYS A 195 6.15 20.18 0.89
CA LYS A 195 7.25 20.78 1.68
C LYS A 195 7.22 22.30 1.69
N GLY A 196 6.03 22.88 1.82
CA GLY A 196 5.81 24.32 1.91
C GLY A 196 5.89 25.07 0.58
N GLY A 197 5.96 24.39 -0.55
CA GLY A 197 6.05 25.02 -1.86
C GLY A 197 5.28 24.31 -2.97
N ALA A 198 5.02 25.04 -4.05
CA ALA A 198 4.50 24.45 -5.27
C ALA A 198 5.60 23.71 -6.03
N PHE A 199 5.26 22.55 -6.59
CA PHE A 199 6.13 21.82 -7.53
C PHE A 199 5.39 21.57 -8.83
N ALA A 200 6.11 21.61 -9.94
CA ALA A 200 5.53 21.47 -11.27
C ALA A 200 5.35 19.97 -11.64
N LEU A 201 4.21 19.62 -12.24
CA LEU A 201 3.93 18.28 -12.79
C LEU A 201 3.88 18.28 -14.32
N LYS A 202 3.24 19.28 -14.92
CA LYS A 202 3.07 19.39 -16.38
C LYS A 202 4.38 19.26 -17.17
N PRO A 203 5.53 19.83 -16.76
CA PRO A 203 6.80 19.68 -17.48
C PRO A 203 7.27 18.22 -17.61
N ALA A 204 6.98 17.36 -16.62
CA ALA A 204 7.31 15.92 -16.72
C ALA A 204 6.43 15.22 -17.76
N VAL A 205 5.16 15.63 -17.91
CA VAL A 205 4.26 15.13 -18.96
C VAL A 205 4.75 15.60 -20.33
N ASP A 206 5.12 16.88 -20.46
CA ASP A 206 5.62 17.43 -21.73
C ASP A 206 6.90 16.72 -22.19
N GLU A 207 7.79 16.42 -21.26
CA GLU A 207 9.03 15.66 -21.56
C GLU A 207 8.72 14.22 -21.95
N ALA A 208 7.84 13.54 -21.20
CA ALA A 208 7.41 12.16 -21.50
C ALA A 208 6.79 12.07 -22.91
N LEU A 209 5.95 13.03 -23.28
CA LEU A 209 5.25 13.03 -24.57
C LEU A 209 6.12 13.47 -25.77
N LYS A 210 7.41 13.74 -25.59
CA LYS A 210 8.36 13.82 -26.72
C LYS A 210 8.70 12.44 -27.27
N GLY A 211 8.51 11.38 -26.48
CA GLY A 211 8.69 10.00 -26.91
C GLY A 211 7.56 9.52 -27.81
N GLN A 212 7.68 8.29 -28.32
CA GLN A 212 6.61 7.68 -29.12
C GLN A 212 5.42 7.29 -28.24
N HIS A 213 4.21 7.72 -28.58
CA HIS A 213 2.98 7.43 -27.83
C HIS A 213 1.72 7.56 -28.70
N ASN A 214 0.58 7.11 -28.16
CA ASN A 214 -0.75 7.21 -28.81
C ASN A 214 -1.67 8.23 -28.09
N VAL A 215 -1.16 9.01 -27.14
CA VAL A 215 -1.91 10.06 -26.44
C VAL A 215 -2.34 11.16 -27.40
N LYS A 216 -3.63 11.48 -27.40
CA LYS A 216 -4.22 12.51 -28.28
C LYS A 216 -4.37 13.84 -27.56
N ASN A 217 -4.71 13.81 -26.29
CA ASN A 217 -4.93 15.00 -25.48
C ASN A 217 -4.29 14.88 -24.09
N VAL A 218 -4.01 16.01 -23.48
CA VAL A 218 -3.58 16.17 -22.08
C VAL A 218 -4.60 17.04 -21.37
N LEU A 219 -5.30 16.46 -20.40
CA LEU A 219 -6.28 17.19 -19.59
C LEU A 219 -5.59 17.69 -18.31
N VAL A 220 -5.57 18.99 -18.09
CA VAL A 220 -4.75 19.66 -17.07
C VAL A 220 -5.60 20.33 -16.01
N VAL A 221 -5.47 19.93 -14.75
CA VAL A 221 -6.08 20.60 -13.60
C VAL A 221 -5.20 21.79 -13.18
N GLN A 222 -5.82 22.96 -13.00
CA GLN A 222 -5.13 24.16 -12.53
C GLN A 222 -5.08 24.17 -10.99
N ARG A 223 -4.10 23.46 -10.41
CA ARG A 223 -3.95 23.34 -8.95
C ARG A 223 -3.12 24.47 -8.34
N THR A 224 -1.97 24.75 -8.90
CA THR A 224 -1.00 25.71 -8.34
C THR A 224 -1.07 27.10 -8.99
N LYS A 225 -1.68 27.17 -10.17
CA LYS A 225 -1.77 28.40 -11.00
C LYS A 225 -0.41 28.95 -11.41
N GLN A 226 0.65 28.12 -11.35
CA GLN A 226 1.96 28.51 -11.85
C GLN A 226 1.96 28.53 -13.38
N GLU A 227 2.83 29.33 -13.96
CA GLU A 227 3.03 29.36 -15.39
C GLU A 227 3.54 28.00 -15.87
N THR A 228 2.92 27.48 -16.92
CA THR A 228 3.30 26.19 -17.51
C THR A 228 3.32 26.28 -19.03
N ALA A 229 4.20 25.53 -19.66
CA ALA A 229 4.21 25.38 -21.10
C ALA A 229 2.87 24.81 -21.60
N TRP A 230 2.41 25.29 -22.76
CA TRP A 230 1.09 24.95 -23.28
C TRP A 230 1.15 24.61 -24.76
N ASN A 231 0.73 23.42 -25.10
CA ASN A 231 0.55 22.98 -26.48
C ASN A 231 -0.94 23.03 -26.84
N SER A 232 -1.37 24.10 -27.52
CA SER A 232 -2.78 24.31 -27.86
C SER A 232 -3.39 23.23 -28.78
N ALA A 233 -2.56 22.36 -29.36
CA ALA A 233 -3.04 21.26 -30.18
C ALA A 233 -3.48 20.03 -29.34
N THR A 234 -2.96 19.88 -28.12
CA THR A 234 -3.19 18.69 -27.28
C THR A 234 -3.67 19.01 -25.87
N ASP A 235 -3.29 20.18 -25.32
CA ASP A 235 -3.53 20.54 -23.93
C ASP A 235 -4.89 21.21 -23.76
N ILE A 236 -5.63 20.78 -22.77
CA ILE A 236 -6.97 21.28 -22.46
C ILE A 236 -7.07 21.51 -20.95
N TRP A 237 -7.51 22.66 -20.54
CA TRP A 237 -7.78 22.91 -19.13
C TRP A 237 -9.00 22.09 -18.66
N TRP A 238 -8.86 21.42 -17.50
CA TRP A 238 -9.92 20.64 -16.89
C TRP A 238 -11.22 21.46 -16.73
N HIS A 239 -11.14 22.64 -16.16
CA HIS A 239 -12.30 23.49 -15.93
C HIS A 239 -12.98 23.96 -17.23
N GLU A 240 -12.25 24.15 -18.35
CA GLU A 240 -12.83 24.57 -19.60
C GLU A 240 -13.70 23.48 -20.25
N ILE A 241 -13.32 22.22 -20.13
CA ILE A 241 -14.07 21.13 -20.73
C ILE A 241 -15.07 20.51 -19.76
N VAL A 242 -14.74 20.32 -18.48
CA VAL A 242 -15.59 19.65 -17.49
C VAL A 242 -16.75 20.55 -17.04
N ASP A 243 -16.50 21.83 -16.77
CA ASP A 243 -17.54 22.73 -16.24
C ASP A 243 -18.70 22.95 -17.19
N ARG A 244 -18.45 22.88 -18.49
CA ARG A 244 -19.48 23.01 -19.53
C ARG A 244 -20.30 21.75 -19.79
N GLN A 245 -19.88 20.60 -19.23
CA GLN A 245 -20.59 19.33 -19.46
C GLN A 245 -21.91 19.27 -18.69
N SER A 246 -22.84 18.48 -19.26
CA SER A 246 -24.04 18.08 -18.56
C SER A 246 -23.73 17.29 -17.29
N ALA A 247 -24.48 17.51 -16.22
CA ALA A 247 -24.48 16.68 -15.04
C ALA A 247 -25.32 15.39 -15.20
N GLU A 248 -25.90 15.18 -16.38
CA GLU A 248 -26.65 13.97 -16.70
C GLU A 248 -25.76 12.97 -17.42
N HIS A 249 -25.61 11.80 -16.83
CA HIS A 249 -24.91 10.64 -17.41
C HIS A 249 -25.39 9.37 -16.72
N THR A 250 -25.85 8.40 -17.48
CA THR A 250 -26.28 7.09 -16.98
C THR A 250 -25.12 6.10 -16.98
N ALA A 251 -24.79 5.57 -15.81
CA ALA A 251 -23.81 4.50 -15.70
C ALA A 251 -24.40 3.19 -16.25
N GLN A 252 -23.62 2.49 -17.09
CA GLN A 252 -23.96 1.17 -17.61
C GLN A 252 -23.12 0.10 -16.95
N GLY A 253 -23.69 -1.06 -16.65
CA GLY A 253 -22.96 -2.20 -16.13
C GLY A 253 -22.05 -2.82 -17.17
N PHE A 254 -20.79 -3.04 -16.81
CA PHE A 254 -19.81 -3.80 -17.58
C PHE A 254 -19.70 -5.22 -17.03
N ASP A 255 -19.21 -6.15 -17.84
CA ASP A 255 -18.93 -7.52 -17.41
C ASP A 255 -18.07 -7.53 -16.14
N SER A 256 -18.30 -8.48 -15.25
CA SER A 256 -17.51 -8.63 -14.02
C SER A 256 -16.00 -8.68 -14.28
N GLU A 257 -15.58 -9.27 -15.38
CA GLU A 257 -14.19 -9.38 -15.80
C GLU A 257 -13.73 -8.21 -16.71
N HIS A 258 -14.53 -7.15 -16.84
CA HIS A 258 -14.11 -5.95 -17.56
C HIS A 258 -12.93 -5.26 -16.85
N PRO A 259 -11.83 -4.89 -17.56
CA PRO A 259 -10.68 -4.24 -16.97
C PRO A 259 -11.07 -2.92 -16.25
N LEU A 260 -10.62 -2.77 -15.02
CA LEU A 260 -10.88 -1.58 -14.20
C LEU A 260 -9.67 -0.65 -14.17
N PHE A 261 -8.49 -1.22 -13.89
CA PHE A 261 -7.25 -0.46 -13.86
C PHE A 261 -6.01 -1.33 -14.11
N ILE A 262 -4.92 -0.64 -14.47
CA ILE A 262 -3.57 -1.18 -14.58
C ILE A 262 -2.69 -0.39 -13.61
N LEU A 263 -2.02 -1.07 -12.68
CA LEU A 263 -1.13 -0.45 -11.73
C LEU A 263 0.26 -1.07 -11.79
N TYR A 264 1.28 -0.23 -11.99
CA TYR A 264 2.64 -0.69 -12.20
C TYR A 264 3.39 -0.85 -10.89
N THR A 265 3.95 -2.04 -10.69
CA THR A 265 4.83 -2.35 -9.56
C THR A 265 6.28 -2.47 -10.00
N SER A 266 7.21 -2.13 -9.10
CA SER A 266 8.63 -2.42 -9.32
C SER A 266 8.83 -3.94 -9.32
N GLY A 267 9.46 -4.47 -10.37
CA GLY A 267 9.87 -5.88 -10.43
C GLY A 267 11.32 -6.07 -10.01
N THR A 268 11.73 -7.31 -9.83
CA THR A 268 13.16 -7.70 -9.70
C THR A 268 13.94 -7.46 -10.99
N THR A 269 13.24 -7.32 -12.12
CA THR A 269 13.77 -6.92 -13.43
C THR A 269 13.63 -5.42 -13.65
N ALA A 270 14.39 -4.84 -14.58
CA ALA A 270 14.40 -3.40 -14.87
C ALA A 270 13.04 -2.83 -15.33
N LYS A 271 12.17 -3.66 -15.97
CA LYS A 271 10.86 -3.23 -16.48
C LYS A 271 9.78 -3.42 -15.40
N PRO A 272 8.99 -2.37 -15.04
CA PRO A 272 7.83 -2.49 -14.15
C PRO A 272 6.80 -3.49 -14.70
N LYS A 273 6.05 -4.14 -13.80
CA LYS A 273 4.94 -5.05 -14.13
C LYS A 273 3.62 -4.29 -14.08
N GLY A 274 2.87 -4.27 -15.15
CA GLY A 274 1.51 -3.74 -15.19
C GLY A 274 0.52 -4.76 -14.62
N ILE A 275 0.24 -4.68 -13.33
CA ILE A 275 -0.76 -5.53 -12.69
C ILE A 275 -2.14 -5.02 -13.05
N PHE A 276 -2.99 -5.86 -13.66
CA PHE A 276 -4.33 -5.43 -13.97
C PHE A 276 -5.41 -6.18 -13.19
N HIS A 277 -6.43 -5.43 -12.82
CA HIS A 277 -7.60 -5.90 -12.09
C HIS A 277 -8.87 -5.69 -12.90
N THR A 278 -9.82 -6.61 -12.71
CA THR A 278 -11.16 -6.56 -13.28
C THR A 278 -12.19 -6.11 -12.25
N THR A 279 -13.37 -5.72 -12.71
CA THR A 279 -14.29 -4.90 -11.93
C THR A 279 -14.96 -5.67 -10.79
N GLY A 280 -15.71 -6.75 -11.09
CA GLY A 280 -16.64 -7.34 -10.12
C GLY A 280 -15.95 -7.98 -8.90
N GLY A 281 -14.93 -8.80 -9.15
CA GLY A 281 -14.20 -9.47 -8.06
C GLY A 281 -13.43 -8.49 -7.19
N TYR A 282 -12.72 -7.54 -7.80
CA TYR A 282 -11.98 -6.51 -7.07
C TYR A 282 -12.89 -5.64 -6.19
N LEU A 283 -14.01 -5.15 -6.73
CA LEU A 283 -14.95 -4.32 -5.97
C LEU A 283 -15.54 -5.08 -4.78
N THR A 284 -15.91 -6.35 -4.98
CA THR A 284 -16.46 -7.20 -3.92
C THR A 284 -15.46 -7.34 -2.76
N GLN A 285 -14.20 -7.62 -3.06
CA GLN A 285 -13.16 -7.77 -2.04
C GLN A 285 -12.83 -6.44 -1.37
N ALA A 286 -12.65 -5.35 -2.13
CA ALA A 286 -12.34 -4.04 -1.57
C ALA A 286 -13.45 -3.54 -0.62
N ALA A 287 -14.71 -3.66 -1.02
CA ALA A 287 -15.84 -3.29 -0.17
C ALA A 287 -15.93 -4.15 1.09
N TYR A 288 -15.80 -5.47 0.93
CA TYR A 288 -15.84 -6.43 2.04
C TYR A 288 -14.73 -6.18 3.05
N THR A 289 -13.48 -6.11 2.59
CA THR A 289 -12.32 -5.96 3.47
C THR A 289 -12.32 -4.61 4.17
N HIS A 290 -12.65 -3.52 3.47
CA HIS A 290 -12.80 -2.21 4.11
C HIS A 290 -13.86 -2.22 5.22
N ARG A 291 -14.99 -2.90 5.00
CA ARG A 291 -16.08 -2.96 5.99
C ARG A 291 -15.68 -3.73 7.24
N ILE A 292 -15.01 -4.89 7.10
CA ILE A 292 -14.76 -5.78 8.25
C ILE A 292 -13.44 -5.50 8.96
N VAL A 293 -12.37 -5.15 8.21
CA VAL A 293 -11.04 -4.90 8.81
C VAL A 293 -11.02 -3.56 9.55
N PHE A 294 -11.62 -2.53 8.96
CA PHE A 294 -11.71 -1.22 9.61
C PHE A 294 -12.98 -1.05 10.45
N ASP A 295 -13.81 -2.09 10.52
CA ASP A 295 -15.06 -2.04 11.31
C ASP A 295 -15.90 -0.78 11.04
N ILE A 296 -15.92 -0.31 9.79
CA ILE A 296 -16.47 0.99 9.40
C ILE A 296 -17.95 1.13 9.77
N LYS A 297 -18.29 2.24 10.42
CA LYS A 297 -19.65 2.69 10.73
C LYS A 297 -19.90 3.98 9.93
N PRO A 298 -20.44 3.90 8.72
CA PRO A 298 -20.53 5.04 7.80
C PRO A 298 -21.28 6.25 8.35
N GLU A 299 -22.14 6.04 9.36
CA GLU A 299 -22.93 7.08 10.00
C GLU A 299 -22.14 7.96 10.95
N THR A 300 -21.05 7.42 11.54
CA THR A 300 -20.34 8.07 12.64
C THR A 300 -18.82 8.15 12.43
N ASP A 301 -18.27 7.31 11.56
CA ASP A 301 -16.83 7.28 11.34
C ASP A 301 -16.36 8.33 10.36
N VAL A 302 -15.18 8.89 10.66
CA VAL A 302 -14.34 9.61 9.72
C VAL A 302 -13.06 8.78 9.54
N TYR A 303 -12.91 8.22 8.36
CA TYR A 303 -11.80 7.35 7.99
C TYR A 303 -10.66 8.16 7.34
N TRP A 304 -9.43 7.85 7.66
CA TRP A 304 -8.29 8.43 6.97
C TRP A 304 -7.23 7.38 6.64
N CYS A 305 -7.02 7.17 5.34
CA CYS A 305 -5.87 6.45 4.81
C CYS A 305 -4.85 7.46 4.31
N THR A 306 -3.63 7.43 4.85
CA THR A 306 -2.56 8.39 4.50
C THR A 306 -1.76 7.99 3.27
N ALA A 307 -2.19 6.98 2.53
CA ALA A 307 -1.56 6.55 1.29
C ALA A 307 -1.85 7.52 0.14
N ASP A 308 -1.19 7.29 -1.00
CA ASP A 308 -1.39 8.02 -2.25
C ASP A 308 -2.17 7.15 -3.25
N VAL A 309 -3.00 7.78 -4.09
CA VAL A 309 -3.77 7.07 -5.14
C VAL A 309 -2.88 6.46 -6.22
N GLY A 310 -1.62 6.87 -6.33
CA GLY A 310 -0.63 6.24 -7.20
C GLY A 310 -0.20 4.83 -6.76
N TRP A 311 -0.69 4.35 -5.62
CA TRP A 311 -0.44 3.01 -5.09
C TRP A 311 -1.74 2.23 -4.92
N ILE A 312 -1.62 0.89 -4.83
CA ILE A 312 -2.81 0.03 -4.67
C ILE A 312 -3.58 0.36 -3.39
N THR A 313 -2.91 0.81 -2.33
CA THR A 313 -3.56 1.21 -1.08
C THR A 313 -4.51 2.38 -1.31
N GLY A 314 -4.12 3.35 -2.13
CA GLY A 314 -5.01 4.45 -2.50
C GLY A 314 -6.18 4.00 -3.35
N HIS A 315 -5.97 3.07 -4.30
CA HIS A 315 -7.07 2.52 -5.09
C HIS A 315 -8.10 1.82 -4.20
N SER A 316 -7.66 0.86 -3.39
CA SER A 316 -8.55 0.00 -2.63
C SER A 316 -9.12 0.66 -1.37
N TYR A 317 -8.34 1.54 -0.70
CA TYR A 317 -8.70 2.08 0.62
C TYR A 317 -8.72 3.62 0.71
N ILE A 318 -8.73 4.32 -0.43
CA ILE A 318 -9.15 5.73 -0.54
C ILE A 318 -10.31 5.85 -1.51
N VAL A 319 -10.22 5.24 -2.72
CA VAL A 319 -11.23 5.44 -3.75
C VAL A 319 -12.32 4.37 -3.67
N TYR A 320 -12.00 3.09 -3.92
CA TYR A 320 -13.05 2.08 -4.12
C TYR A 320 -13.68 1.60 -2.83
N GLY A 321 -12.93 1.03 -1.89
CA GLY A 321 -13.48 0.44 -0.66
C GLY A 321 -14.29 1.43 0.19
N PRO A 322 -13.72 2.59 0.55
CA PRO A 322 -14.44 3.58 1.35
C PRO A 322 -15.71 4.11 0.69
N LEU A 323 -15.61 4.51 -0.59
CA LEU A 323 -16.78 5.07 -1.29
C LEU A 323 -17.87 4.04 -1.52
N MET A 324 -17.53 2.77 -1.80
CA MET A 324 -18.56 1.71 -1.86
C MET A 324 -19.26 1.46 -0.53
N ASN A 325 -18.60 1.72 0.59
CA ASN A 325 -19.23 1.59 1.91
C ASN A 325 -19.89 2.87 2.41
N GLY A 326 -19.93 3.93 1.61
CA GLY A 326 -20.55 5.20 1.99
C GLY A 326 -19.80 5.92 3.12
N ALA A 327 -18.49 5.71 3.25
CA ALA A 327 -17.69 6.28 4.32
C ALA A 327 -17.42 7.78 4.09
N THR A 328 -17.31 8.53 5.19
CA THR A 328 -16.70 9.87 5.21
C THR A 328 -15.19 9.71 5.41
N GLN A 329 -14.38 10.41 4.62
CA GLN A 329 -12.94 10.28 4.71
C GLN A 329 -12.18 11.59 4.54
N VAL A 330 -10.94 11.63 5.06
CA VAL A 330 -10.00 12.73 4.86
C VAL A 330 -9.10 12.42 3.67
N MET A 331 -8.89 13.42 2.81
CA MET A 331 -7.89 13.41 1.75
C MET A 331 -6.95 14.60 1.97
N TYR A 332 -5.67 14.34 2.07
CA TYR A 332 -4.65 15.36 2.33
C TYR A 332 -3.60 15.40 1.22
N GLU A 333 -3.38 16.60 0.66
CA GLU A 333 -2.26 16.88 -0.23
C GLU A 333 -1.18 17.58 0.57
N GLY A 334 -0.03 16.96 0.76
CA GLY A 334 1.10 17.56 1.46
C GLY A 334 2.02 16.54 2.13
N THR A 335 2.98 17.05 2.90
CA THR A 335 3.88 16.22 3.71
C THR A 335 3.46 16.21 5.18
N PRO A 336 3.83 15.17 5.95
CA PRO A 336 3.38 15.03 7.33
C PRO A 336 3.99 16.06 8.30
N ASP A 337 5.03 16.78 7.87
CA ASP A 337 5.82 17.73 8.65
C ASP A 337 5.62 19.20 8.25
N THR A 338 4.73 19.48 7.31
CA THR A 338 4.49 20.83 6.82
C THR A 338 3.06 21.30 7.13
N PRO A 339 2.87 22.50 7.71
CA PRO A 339 3.88 23.50 8.11
C PRO A 339 4.65 23.16 9.40
N HIS A 340 4.29 22.11 10.11
CA HIS A 340 4.94 21.66 11.33
C HIS A 340 4.74 20.16 11.57
N LYS A 341 5.61 19.52 12.38
CA LYS A 341 5.59 18.07 12.65
C LYS A 341 4.32 17.54 13.34
N GLY A 342 3.46 18.43 13.82
CA GLY A 342 2.15 18.08 14.38
C GLY A 342 1.00 18.05 13.37
N ARG A 343 1.27 18.29 12.08
CA ARG A 343 0.23 18.50 11.05
C ARG A 343 -0.77 17.36 10.95
N ILE A 344 -0.32 16.12 10.97
CA ILE A 344 -1.21 14.95 10.88
C ILE A 344 -2.15 14.89 12.10
N PHE A 345 -1.63 15.16 13.29
CA PHE A 345 -2.41 15.12 14.53
C PHE A 345 -3.42 16.28 14.61
N GLU A 346 -3.03 17.45 14.10
CA GLU A 346 -3.95 18.58 13.90
C GLU A 346 -5.14 18.21 13.00
N LEU A 347 -4.89 17.51 11.88
CA LEU A 347 -5.94 17.07 10.97
C LEU A 347 -6.85 15.99 11.59
N ILE A 348 -6.29 15.09 12.40
CA ILE A 348 -7.07 14.12 13.16
C ILE A 348 -8.05 14.84 14.10
N GLU A 349 -7.56 15.81 14.87
CA GLU A 349 -8.40 16.63 15.77
C GLU A 349 -9.43 17.45 14.98
N LYS A 350 -9.00 18.16 13.93
CA LYS A 350 -9.83 19.03 13.11
C LYS A 350 -11.03 18.31 12.50
N TYR A 351 -10.81 17.13 11.95
CA TYR A 351 -11.85 16.37 11.25
C TYR A 351 -12.50 15.27 12.10
N GLY A 352 -12.06 15.12 13.36
CA GLY A 352 -12.56 14.07 14.24
C GLY A 352 -12.32 12.67 13.69
N VAL A 353 -11.12 12.42 13.14
CA VAL A 353 -10.79 11.11 12.54
C VAL A 353 -10.93 10.01 13.57
N THR A 354 -11.70 8.97 13.22
CA THR A 354 -11.98 7.83 14.11
C THR A 354 -11.16 6.60 13.76
N ILE A 355 -10.75 6.48 12.49
CA ILE A 355 -9.97 5.35 11.97
C ILE A 355 -8.79 5.90 11.18
N LEU A 356 -7.57 5.53 11.59
CA LEU A 356 -6.33 5.94 10.93
C LEU A 356 -5.60 4.74 10.35
N TYR A 357 -5.37 4.74 9.03
CA TYR A 357 -4.66 3.68 8.30
C TYR A 357 -3.41 4.26 7.65
N THR A 358 -2.23 3.80 8.10
CA THR A 358 -0.96 4.41 7.71
C THR A 358 0.18 3.38 7.58
N ALA A 359 1.34 3.83 7.11
CA ALA A 359 2.51 2.97 6.94
C ALA A 359 3.44 2.99 8.16
N PRO A 360 4.09 1.88 8.51
CA PRO A 360 5.09 1.81 9.58
C PRO A 360 6.20 2.85 9.48
N THR A 361 6.63 3.19 8.26
CA THR A 361 7.60 4.26 8.03
C THR A 361 7.14 5.61 8.59
N LEU A 362 5.87 5.98 8.44
CA LEU A 362 5.35 7.22 9.00
C LEU A 362 5.28 7.15 10.53
N ILE A 363 4.87 6.00 11.08
CA ILE A 363 4.85 5.76 12.54
C ILE A 363 6.27 5.93 13.12
N ARG A 364 7.28 5.29 12.54
CA ARG A 364 8.68 5.45 12.96
C ARG A 364 9.18 6.90 12.83
N THR A 365 8.72 7.61 11.82
CA THR A 365 9.02 9.04 11.66
C THR A 365 8.46 9.86 12.81
N TRP A 366 7.23 9.60 13.24
CA TRP A 366 6.62 10.26 14.41
C TRP A 366 7.37 9.92 15.70
N MET A 367 7.74 8.64 15.90
CA MET A 367 8.57 8.24 17.04
C MET A 367 9.91 9.00 17.08
N LYS A 368 10.57 9.16 15.93
CA LYS A 368 11.82 9.93 15.80
C LYS A 368 11.62 11.42 16.14
N TRP A 369 10.46 11.98 15.81
CA TRP A 369 10.18 13.39 16.13
C TRP A 369 9.93 13.64 17.60
N GLY A 370 9.33 12.68 18.31
CA GLY A 370 9.04 12.71 19.73
C GLY A 370 7.56 12.86 20.07
N ASP A 371 7.21 12.42 21.29
CA ASP A 371 5.84 12.35 21.78
C ASP A 371 5.20 13.73 22.02
N GLU A 372 6.01 14.78 22.13
CA GLU A 372 5.53 16.15 22.31
C GLU A 372 4.66 16.65 21.16
N PHE A 373 4.77 16.08 19.95
CA PHE A 373 3.95 16.49 18.82
C PHE A 373 2.54 15.92 18.88
N PRO A 374 2.31 14.61 19.00
CA PRO A 374 0.95 14.07 19.16
C PRO A 374 0.28 14.55 20.44
N ASN A 375 1.01 14.72 21.53
CA ASN A 375 0.46 15.13 22.83
C ASN A 375 -0.09 16.58 22.86
N LYS A 376 0.14 17.38 21.80
CA LYS A 376 -0.44 18.73 21.67
C LYS A 376 -1.88 18.73 21.18
N PHE A 377 -2.37 17.61 20.65
CA PHE A 377 -3.65 17.51 19.98
C PHE A 377 -4.54 16.48 20.66
N ASN A 378 -5.86 16.67 20.53
CA ASN A 378 -6.83 15.72 21.04
C ASN A 378 -7.05 14.58 20.06
N LEU A 379 -6.47 13.41 20.32
CA LEU A 379 -6.61 12.20 19.52
C LEU A 379 -7.72 11.25 20.06
N SER A 380 -8.57 11.70 20.96
CA SER A 380 -9.59 10.85 21.60
C SER A 380 -10.70 10.37 20.67
N SER A 381 -10.85 10.99 19.50
CA SER A 381 -11.76 10.53 18.44
C SER A 381 -11.33 9.19 17.83
N LEU A 382 -10.02 8.87 17.83
CA LEU A 382 -9.52 7.61 17.28
C LEU A 382 -10.08 6.41 18.06
N ARG A 383 -10.65 5.45 17.35
CA ARG A 383 -11.16 4.17 17.89
C ARG A 383 -10.51 2.94 17.28
N LEU A 384 -9.86 3.08 16.11
CA LEU A 384 -9.16 2.00 15.43
C LEU A 384 -7.96 2.54 14.66
N LEU A 385 -6.86 1.81 14.71
CA LEU A 385 -5.63 2.09 13.98
C LEU A 385 -5.31 0.95 13.02
N GLY A 386 -4.65 1.26 11.91
CA GLY A 386 -4.20 0.26 10.95
C GLY A 386 -2.80 0.52 10.43
N SER A 387 -2.12 -0.55 10.02
CA SER A 387 -0.77 -0.55 9.48
C SER A 387 -0.73 -1.25 8.13
N VAL A 388 0.04 -0.71 7.16
CA VAL A 388 0.09 -1.21 5.78
C VAL A 388 1.43 -0.94 5.09
N GLY A 389 1.75 -1.81 4.14
CA GLY A 389 2.78 -1.60 3.11
C GLY A 389 4.13 -2.24 3.41
N GLU A 390 4.44 -2.48 4.66
CA GLU A 390 5.63 -3.20 5.12
C GLU A 390 5.36 -3.84 6.49
N PRO A 391 6.13 -4.84 6.92
CA PRO A 391 6.04 -5.34 8.29
C PRO A 391 6.33 -4.24 9.30
N ILE A 392 5.53 -4.18 10.36
CA ILE A 392 5.78 -3.26 11.49
C ILE A 392 6.52 -4.00 12.60
N ASN A 393 7.58 -3.41 13.11
CA ASN A 393 8.27 -4.00 14.26
C ASN A 393 7.47 -3.80 15.56
N PRO A 394 7.59 -4.72 16.54
CA PRO A 394 6.80 -4.69 17.77
C PRO A 394 6.88 -3.37 18.53
N GLU A 395 8.05 -2.73 18.59
CA GLU A 395 8.25 -1.46 19.30
C GLU A 395 7.48 -0.29 18.68
N ALA A 396 7.51 -0.18 17.34
CA ALA A 396 6.71 0.83 16.63
C ALA A 396 5.20 0.56 16.76
N TRP A 397 4.80 -0.71 16.77
CA TRP A 397 3.42 -1.11 16.99
C TRP A 397 2.96 -0.73 18.40
N MET A 398 3.78 -0.99 19.43
CA MET A 398 3.46 -0.61 20.81
C MET A 398 3.37 0.90 20.98
N TRP A 399 4.35 1.65 20.45
CA TRP A 399 4.30 3.11 20.46
C TRP A 399 3.03 3.65 19.78
N TYR A 400 2.68 3.09 18.63
CA TYR A 400 1.46 3.47 17.88
C TYR A 400 0.19 3.21 18.70
N ARG A 401 0.15 2.07 19.41
CA ARG A 401 -0.94 1.73 20.32
C ARG A 401 -1.03 2.69 21.53
N GLU A 402 0.10 2.96 22.16
CA GLU A 402 0.17 3.72 23.42
C GLU A 402 -0.01 5.21 23.18
N VAL A 403 0.81 5.79 22.31
CA VAL A 403 0.89 7.25 22.12
C VAL A 403 -0.24 7.75 21.22
N ILE A 404 -0.47 7.11 20.08
CA ILE A 404 -1.52 7.55 19.14
C ILE A 404 -2.88 6.97 19.52
N GLY A 405 -2.94 5.69 19.82
CA GLY A 405 -4.17 4.97 20.18
C GLY A 405 -4.62 5.14 21.62
N GLY A 406 -3.80 5.73 22.51
CA GLY A 406 -4.11 5.92 23.93
C GLY A 406 -4.45 4.62 24.65
N ASN A 407 -3.84 3.51 24.26
CA ASN A 407 -4.08 2.13 24.74
C ASN A 407 -5.52 1.59 24.55
N ARG A 408 -6.43 2.35 23.91
CA ARG A 408 -7.84 1.93 23.69
C ARG A 408 -8.11 1.39 22.29
N CYS A 409 -7.32 1.83 21.29
CA CYS A 409 -7.54 1.45 19.90
C CYS A 409 -6.93 0.07 19.60
N PRO A 410 -7.70 -0.89 19.04
CA PRO A 410 -7.08 -2.04 18.40
C PRO A 410 -6.27 -1.61 17.18
N ILE A 411 -5.21 -2.36 16.87
CA ILE A 411 -4.42 -2.13 15.66
C ILE A 411 -4.65 -3.30 14.72
N VAL A 412 -5.10 -3.01 13.49
CA VAL A 412 -5.16 -3.97 12.40
C VAL A 412 -3.87 -3.85 11.58
N ASP A 413 -2.97 -4.80 11.75
CA ASP A 413 -1.80 -4.93 10.90
C ASP A 413 -2.17 -5.77 9.69
N THR A 414 -1.99 -5.22 8.49
CA THR A 414 -2.55 -5.80 7.28
C THR A 414 -1.45 -6.26 6.33
N TRP A 415 -1.54 -7.50 5.87
CA TRP A 415 -0.74 -7.97 4.75
C TRP A 415 -1.59 -8.16 3.50
N TRP A 416 -1.11 -7.60 2.41
CA TRP A 416 -1.64 -7.72 1.06
C TRP A 416 -0.69 -7.08 0.04
N GLN A 417 -1.00 -7.22 -1.23
CA GLN A 417 -0.16 -6.78 -2.34
C GLN A 417 -1.00 -6.09 -3.40
N THR A 418 -0.35 -5.40 -4.35
CA THR A 418 -1.02 -4.92 -5.58
C THR A 418 -1.72 -6.07 -6.27
N GLU A 419 -1.06 -7.21 -6.34
CA GLU A 419 -1.51 -8.46 -6.95
C GLU A 419 -2.76 -9.04 -6.28
N THR A 420 -2.94 -8.83 -4.99
CA THR A 420 -4.11 -9.36 -4.27
C THR A 420 -5.34 -8.45 -4.34
N GLY A 421 -5.16 -7.18 -4.71
CA GLY A 421 -6.23 -6.21 -4.86
C GLY A 421 -6.85 -5.71 -3.55
N GLY A 422 -6.68 -6.42 -2.45
CA GLY A 422 -7.19 -6.07 -1.13
C GLY A 422 -6.54 -6.90 -0.02
N ILE A 423 -6.88 -6.59 1.24
CA ILE A 423 -6.34 -7.22 2.43
C ILE A 423 -6.62 -8.73 2.42
N MET A 424 -5.60 -9.51 2.76
CA MET A 424 -5.64 -10.98 2.81
C MET A 424 -5.45 -11.51 4.22
N ILE A 425 -4.52 -10.92 4.98
CA ILE A 425 -4.19 -11.32 6.35
C ILE A 425 -4.32 -10.09 7.23
N SER A 426 -5.10 -10.18 8.30
CA SER A 426 -5.29 -9.11 9.28
C SER A 426 -6.06 -9.64 10.49
N PRO A 427 -5.79 -9.17 11.72
CA PRO A 427 -6.73 -9.37 12.80
C PRO A 427 -8.05 -8.64 12.48
N LEU A 428 -9.17 -9.22 12.89
CA LEU A 428 -10.47 -8.56 12.80
C LEU A 428 -10.83 -7.93 14.15
N PRO A 429 -11.10 -6.62 14.19
CA PRO A 429 -11.52 -5.95 15.41
C PRO A 429 -12.76 -6.62 16.01
N GLY A 430 -12.75 -6.85 17.30
CA GLY A 430 -13.85 -7.52 17.99
C GLY A 430 -13.84 -9.06 17.96
N VAL A 431 -12.97 -9.67 17.17
CA VAL A 431 -12.87 -11.16 17.05
C VAL A 431 -11.48 -11.65 17.42
N THR A 432 -10.44 -11.06 16.83
CA THR A 432 -9.08 -11.58 16.90
C THR A 432 -8.24 -10.79 17.90
N ALA A 433 -7.53 -11.48 18.80
CA ALA A 433 -6.50 -10.85 19.62
C ALA A 433 -5.37 -10.34 18.71
N THR A 434 -4.97 -9.07 18.89
CA THR A 434 -3.86 -8.47 18.15
C THR A 434 -2.54 -8.79 18.82
N LYS A 435 -1.46 -8.92 18.03
CA LYS A 435 -0.09 -9.16 18.50
C LYS A 435 0.83 -8.11 17.88
N PRO A 436 1.72 -7.47 18.64
CA PRO A 436 2.66 -6.46 18.14
C PRO A 436 3.51 -7.00 16.99
N GLY A 437 3.33 -6.48 15.77
CA GLY A 437 4.10 -6.86 14.58
C GLY A 437 3.58 -8.07 13.81
N SER A 438 2.43 -8.65 14.19
CA SER A 438 1.83 -9.78 13.48
C SER A 438 0.55 -9.38 12.75
N ALA A 439 0.39 -9.83 11.50
CA ALA A 439 -0.88 -9.77 10.78
C ALA A 439 -1.89 -10.84 11.21
N VAL A 440 -1.51 -11.74 12.07
CA VAL A 440 -2.23 -12.75 12.85
C VAL A 440 -2.86 -13.84 12.00
N THR A 441 -3.88 -13.57 11.19
CA THR A 441 -4.63 -14.64 10.50
C THR A 441 -5.20 -14.18 9.16
N ALA A 442 -5.37 -15.13 8.24
CA ALA A 442 -6.14 -14.86 7.03
C ALA A 442 -7.57 -14.43 7.38
N ILE A 443 -8.09 -13.44 6.65
CA ILE A 443 -9.48 -13.02 6.84
C ILE A 443 -10.46 -14.08 6.31
N PRO A 444 -11.74 -14.09 6.76
CA PRO A 444 -12.72 -15.05 6.27
C PRO A 444 -12.83 -15.04 4.73
N GLY A 445 -12.85 -16.21 4.12
CA GLY A 445 -12.90 -16.40 2.67
C GLY A 445 -11.55 -16.44 1.96
N ILE A 446 -10.46 -16.13 2.66
CA ILE A 446 -9.09 -16.19 2.16
C ILE A 446 -8.37 -17.42 2.72
N SER A 447 -7.56 -18.06 1.87
CA SER A 447 -6.71 -19.17 2.27
C SER A 447 -5.24 -18.77 2.07
N ALA A 448 -4.56 -18.45 3.17
CA ALA A 448 -3.14 -18.13 3.23
C ALA A 448 -2.42 -19.16 4.09
N VAL A 449 -1.39 -19.78 3.54
CA VAL A 449 -0.68 -20.90 4.16
C VAL A 449 0.82 -20.62 4.16
N VAL A 450 1.50 -20.96 5.24
CA VAL A 450 2.98 -20.95 5.30
C VAL A 450 3.47 -22.37 5.02
N VAL A 451 4.33 -22.52 4.01
CA VAL A 451 4.78 -23.82 3.50
C VAL A 451 6.30 -23.91 3.41
N ASP A 452 6.80 -25.16 3.41
CA ASP A 452 8.20 -25.47 3.11
C ASP A 452 8.51 -25.40 1.59
N ASP A 453 9.73 -25.76 1.19
CA ASP A 453 10.15 -25.79 -0.23
C ASP A 453 9.37 -26.79 -1.10
N ASN A 454 8.69 -27.77 -0.49
CA ASN A 454 7.90 -28.79 -1.15
C ASN A 454 6.38 -28.49 -1.14
N ALA A 455 5.98 -27.26 -0.76
CA ALA A 455 4.60 -26.84 -0.57
C ALA A 455 3.84 -27.58 0.55
N ASN A 456 4.52 -28.20 1.50
CA ASN A 456 3.87 -28.77 2.68
C ASN A 456 3.68 -27.68 3.75
N PRO A 457 2.52 -27.59 4.41
CA PRO A 457 2.31 -26.68 5.53
C PRO A 457 3.35 -26.87 6.62
N VAL A 458 3.94 -25.78 7.11
CA VAL A 458 4.89 -25.83 8.22
C VAL A 458 4.16 -26.01 9.56
N ALA A 459 4.83 -26.63 10.54
CA ALA A 459 4.31 -26.71 11.89
C ALA A 459 4.36 -25.34 12.60
N LYS A 460 3.56 -25.17 13.65
CA LYS A 460 3.65 -24.00 14.53
C LYS A 460 5.05 -23.85 15.10
N GLY A 461 5.53 -22.63 15.18
CA GLY A 461 6.90 -22.31 15.59
C GLY A 461 7.92 -22.30 14.44
N HIS A 462 7.50 -22.59 13.20
CA HIS A 462 8.40 -22.66 12.03
C HIS A 462 8.06 -21.61 10.98
N GLY A 463 9.06 -21.24 10.20
CA GLY A 463 8.93 -20.33 9.07
C GLY A 463 9.00 -21.03 7.72
N GLY A 464 8.60 -20.30 6.68
CA GLY A 464 8.58 -20.80 5.31
C GLY A 464 8.15 -19.71 4.31
N PHE A 465 7.49 -20.17 3.26
CA PHE A 465 7.00 -19.34 2.17
C PHE A 465 5.49 -19.09 2.33
N LEU A 466 5.09 -17.84 2.13
CA LEU A 466 3.67 -17.52 2.11
C LEU A 466 3.08 -17.84 0.74
N ILE A 467 2.05 -18.65 0.72
CA ILE A 467 1.27 -18.99 -0.48
C ILE A 467 -0.21 -18.68 -0.28
N LEU A 468 -0.91 -18.49 -1.40
CA LEU A 468 -2.37 -18.44 -1.45
C LEU A 468 -2.82 -19.64 -2.31
N ASP A 469 -3.34 -20.67 -1.69
CA ASP A 469 -3.63 -21.95 -2.34
C ASP A 469 -5.02 -22.00 -3.01
N LYS A 470 -5.83 -20.96 -2.82
CA LYS A 470 -7.16 -20.83 -3.44
C LYS A 470 -7.33 -19.44 -4.06
N PRO A 471 -7.99 -19.35 -5.23
CA PRO A 471 -8.27 -18.07 -5.86
C PRO A 471 -9.22 -17.23 -5.00
N TRP A 472 -9.08 -15.92 -5.09
CA TRP A 472 -9.87 -14.93 -4.37
C TRP A 472 -10.43 -13.87 -5.35
N PRO A 473 -11.54 -13.17 -5.01
CA PRO A 473 -12.22 -12.31 -5.99
C PRO A 473 -11.37 -11.18 -6.56
N GLY A 474 -10.61 -10.48 -5.72
CA GLY A 474 -9.71 -9.38 -6.10
C GLY A 474 -8.35 -9.82 -6.62
N MET A 475 -8.16 -11.09 -6.96
CA MET A 475 -6.92 -11.60 -7.53
C MET A 475 -6.59 -10.88 -8.83
N LEU A 476 -5.31 -10.55 -9.06
CA LEU A 476 -4.86 -10.03 -10.34
C LEU A 476 -5.29 -10.97 -11.49
N ARG A 477 -5.58 -10.39 -12.65
CA ARG A 477 -5.92 -11.20 -13.83
C ARG A 477 -4.73 -11.45 -14.74
N GLY A 478 -3.57 -10.88 -14.41
CA GLY A 478 -2.33 -11.08 -15.16
C GLY A 478 -1.38 -9.90 -15.04
N VAL A 479 -0.28 -9.97 -15.78
CA VAL A 479 0.59 -8.86 -16.10
C VAL A 479 0.20 -8.37 -17.48
N TRP A 480 -0.10 -7.09 -17.62
CA TRP A 480 -0.64 -6.51 -18.84
C TRP A 480 0.26 -6.78 -20.05
N GLY A 481 -0.28 -7.47 -21.07
CA GLY A 481 0.47 -7.84 -22.26
C GLY A 481 1.58 -8.88 -22.09
N GLU A 482 1.80 -9.44 -20.87
CA GLU A 482 2.96 -10.29 -20.57
C GLU A 482 2.52 -11.59 -19.82
N ASP A 483 1.77 -12.47 -20.50
CA ASP A 483 1.20 -13.69 -19.89
C ASP A 483 2.28 -14.67 -19.38
N GLU A 484 3.37 -14.85 -20.11
CA GLU A 484 4.46 -15.72 -19.67
C GLU A 484 5.13 -15.18 -18.39
N ARG A 485 5.32 -13.85 -18.31
CA ARG A 485 5.86 -13.21 -17.11
C ARG A 485 4.92 -13.37 -15.91
N TYR A 486 3.61 -13.37 -16.11
CA TYR A 486 2.62 -13.66 -15.07
C TYR A 486 2.80 -15.07 -14.52
N LYS A 487 2.88 -16.07 -15.39
CA LYS A 487 3.08 -17.47 -15.01
C LYS A 487 4.43 -17.68 -14.30
N GLU A 488 5.49 -17.14 -14.89
CA GLU A 488 6.83 -17.29 -14.34
C GLU A 488 6.96 -16.64 -12.96
N THR A 489 6.44 -15.44 -12.78
CA THR A 489 6.60 -14.69 -11.53
C THR A 489 5.82 -15.31 -10.36
N TYR A 490 4.59 -15.75 -10.58
CA TYR A 490 3.68 -16.08 -9.48
C TYR A 490 3.29 -17.55 -9.38
N TRP A 491 3.51 -18.36 -10.44
CA TRP A 491 2.98 -19.71 -10.54
C TRP A 491 4.03 -20.78 -10.83
N SER A 492 5.28 -20.39 -11.09
CA SER A 492 6.35 -21.32 -11.45
C SER A 492 6.92 -22.08 -10.25
N ARG A 493 7.03 -21.41 -9.08
CA ARG A 493 7.64 -22.01 -7.88
C ARG A 493 6.82 -23.17 -7.34
N PHE A 494 5.51 -22.97 -7.19
CA PHE A 494 4.58 -23.99 -6.73
C PHE A 494 3.50 -24.19 -7.79
N LYS A 495 3.46 -25.36 -8.42
CA LYS A 495 2.59 -25.62 -9.56
C LYS A 495 1.10 -25.46 -9.19
N GLY A 496 0.43 -24.52 -9.83
CA GLY A 496 -1.01 -24.24 -9.64
C GLY A 496 -1.35 -23.51 -8.34
N ILE A 497 -0.35 -22.98 -7.63
CA ILE A 497 -0.51 -22.26 -6.37
C ILE A 497 0.14 -20.89 -6.50
N TYR A 498 -0.56 -19.84 -6.08
CA TYR A 498 -0.02 -18.49 -6.09
C TYR A 498 1.06 -18.31 -5.02
N PHE A 499 2.25 -17.93 -5.47
CA PHE A 499 3.38 -17.62 -4.62
C PHE A 499 3.48 -16.09 -4.40
N ALA A 500 3.30 -15.66 -3.16
CA ALA A 500 3.32 -14.24 -2.81
C ALA A 500 4.71 -13.57 -2.94
N GLY A 501 5.78 -14.37 -2.96
CA GLY A 501 7.15 -13.87 -2.93
C GLY A 501 7.58 -13.36 -1.56
N ASP A 502 6.79 -13.61 -0.52
CA ASP A 502 7.06 -13.23 0.87
C ASP A 502 7.36 -14.46 1.72
N GLY A 503 8.30 -14.29 2.67
CA GLY A 503 8.53 -15.22 3.75
C GLY A 503 7.57 -14.95 4.91
N ALA A 504 7.15 -16.00 5.59
CA ALA A 504 6.32 -15.90 6.78
C ALA A 504 6.67 -16.99 7.79
N LYS A 505 6.28 -16.78 9.04
CA LYS A 505 6.36 -17.81 10.09
C LYS A 505 5.03 -17.95 10.82
N LEU A 506 4.81 -19.10 11.40
CA LEU A 506 3.76 -19.34 12.37
C LEU A 506 4.37 -19.32 13.77
N ASP A 507 3.80 -18.55 14.70
CA ASP A 507 4.20 -18.64 16.09
C ASP A 507 3.61 -19.89 16.77
N LYS A 508 3.86 -20.04 18.07
CA LYS A 508 3.36 -21.17 18.86
C LYS A 508 1.83 -21.28 18.90
N ASP A 509 1.14 -20.17 18.73
CA ASP A 509 -0.33 -20.10 18.70
C ASP A 509 -0.89 -20.30 17.29
N GLY A 510 -0.04 -20.15 16.26
CA GLY A 510 -0.38 -20.25 14.85
C GLY A 510 -0.64 -18.90 14.18
N ALA A 511 -0.29 -17.79 14.83
CA ALA A 511 -0.37 -16.48 14.22
C ALA A 511 0.71 -16.32 13.13
N ILE A 512 0.32 -15.67 12.03
CA ILE A 512 1.17 -15.43 10.86
C ILE A 512 1.97 -14.14 11.06
N TRP A 513 3.28 -14.26 10.93
CA TRP A 513 4.24 -13.16 10.96
C TRP A 513 4.90 -13.03 9.60
N LEU A 514 4.88 -11.82 9.05
CA LEU A 514 5.54 -11.53 7.78
C LEU A 514 7.03 -11.26 8.03
N LEU A 515 7.89 -11.95 7.30
CA LEU A 515 9.35 -11.85 7.41
C LEU A 515 9.98 -11.02 6.27
N GLY A 516 9.13 -10.41 5.43
CA GLY A 516 9.54 -9.64 4.27
C GLY A 516 9.69 -10.48 3.00
N ARG A 517 10.28 -9.87 1.96
CA ARG A 517 10.48 -10.53 0.66
C ARG A 517 11.47 -11.68 0.78
N VAL A 518 11.18 -12.78 0.09
CA VAL A 518 12.09 -13.94 0.03
C VAL A 518 13.46 -13.55 -0.54
N ASP A 519 13.48 -12.57 -1.46
CA ASP A 519 14.71 -12.03 -2.04
C ASP A 519 15.57 -11.25 -1.04
N ASP A 520 15.00 -10.79 0.07
CA ASP A 520 15.65 -10.06 1.16
C ASP A 520 16.10 -10.99 2.31
N VAL A 521 15.78 -12.29 2.25
CA VAL A 521 16.27 -13.28 3.24
C VAL A 521 17.77 -13.50 3.05
N MET A 522 18.51 -13.39 4.14
CA MET A 522 19.96 -13.59 4.16
C MET A 522 20.32 -15.06 4.42
N ASN A 523 21.33 -15.56 3.73
CA ASN A 523 21.90 -16.88 4.00
C ASN A 523 23.26 -16.73 4.70
N VAL A 524 23.27 -16.82 6.02
CA VAL A 524 24.43 -16.63 6.86
C VAL A 524 24.88 -17.98 7.41
N SER A 525 26.03 -18.48 6.97
CA SER A 525 26.57 -19.79 7.39
C SER A 525 25.57 -20.97 7.21
N GLY A 526 24.76 -20.93 6.14
CA GLY A 526 23.73 -21.95 5.90
C GLY A 526 22.38 -21.66 6.53
N HIS A 527 22.27 -20.68 7.42
CA HIS A 527 21.02 -20.30 8.10
C HIS A 527 20.29 -19.21 7.33
N ARG A 528 18.99 -19.37 7.18
CA ARG A 528 18.11 -18.40 6.50
C ARG A 528 17.53 -17.41 7.52
N ILE A 529 18.10 -16.21 7.57
CA ILE A 529 17.78 -15.16 8.54
C ILE A 529 17.00 -14.04 7.85
N SER A 530 15.87 -13.64 8.44
CA SER A 530 15.09 -12.50 7.95
C SER A 530 15.79 -11.17 8.28
N THR A 531 15.87 -10.28 7.29
CA THR A 531 16.31 -8.90 7.53
C THR A 531 15.42 -8.20 8.55
N THR A 532 14.12 -8.45 8.51
CA THR A 532 13.11 -7.84 9.42
C THR A 532 13.33 -8.21 10.88
N GLU A 533 13.76 -9.43 11.18
CA GLU A 533 14.03 -9.84 12.56
C GLU A 533 15.26 -9.11 13.14
N VAL A 534 16.31 -8.97 12.32
CA VAL A 534 17.52 -8.22 12.74
C VAL A 534 17.21 -6.73 12.87
N GLU A 535 16.42 -6.16 11.95
CA GLU A 535 15.95 -4.78 12.03
C GLU A 535 15.12 -4.53 13.31
N SER A 536 14.21 -5.45 13.63
CA SER A 536 13.39 -5.37 14.86
C SER A 536 14.25 -5.42 16.11
N ALA A 537 15.24 -6.31 16.17
CA ALA A 537 16.17 -6.36 17.29
C ALA A 537 17.00 -5.06 17.42
N LEU A 538 17.44 -4.46 16.31
CA LEU A 538 18.12 -3.17 16.35
C LEU A 538 17.23 -2.05 16.85
N VAL A 539 15.98 -1.97 16.40
CA VAL A 539 15.01 -0.92 16.77
C VAL A 539 14.54 -1.07 18.22
N SER A 540 14.60 -2.26 18.82
CA SER A 540 14.30 -2.45 20.25
C SER A 540 15.37 -1.80 21.18
N HIS A 541 16.54 -1.45 20.64
CA HIS A 541 17.55 -0.70 21.40
C HIS A 541 17.14 0.78 21.53
N GLU A 542 17.26 1.35 22.73
CA GLU A 542 16.82 2.72 23.08
C GLU A 542 17.42 3.81 22.18
N SER A 543 18.64 3.60 21.67
CA SER A 543 19.35 4.55 20.82
C SER A 543 18.91 4.53 19.35
N VAL A 544 18.17 3.51 18.89
CA VAL A 544 17.85 3.30 17.47
C VAL A 544 16.44 3.75 17.15
N ALA A 545 16.30 4.65 16.17
CA ALA A 545 15.01 5.11 15.65
C ALA A 545 14.52 4.24 14.49
N GLU A 546 15.44 3.86 13.58
CA GLU A 546 15.11 3.07 12.40
C GLU A 546 16.34 2.26 11.99
N ALA A 547 16.12 1.09 11.40
CA ALA A 547 17.17 0.24 10.87
C ALA A 547 16.78 -0.37 9.53
N ALA A 548 17.78 -0.59 8.67
CA ALA A 548 17.66 -1.39 7.47
C ALA A 548 18.82 -2.38 7.41
N VAL A 549 18.53 -3.62 7.04
CA VAL A 549 19.52 -4.71 7.03
C VAL A 549 19.58 -5.35 5.66
N VAL A 550 20.79 -5.70 5.24
CA VAL A 550 21.03 -6.43 3.99
C VAL A 550 22.08 -7.52 4.20
N GLY A 551 21.98 -8.59 3.42
CA GLY A 551 23.03 -9.61 3.31
C GLY A 551 24.02 -9.19 2.23
N ALA A 552 25.26 -8.92 2.61
CA ALA A 552 26.36 -8.64 1.68
C ALA A 552 27.25 -9.87 1.53
N GLN A 553 27.90 -10.05 0.37
CA GLN A 553 28.81 -11.17 0.13
C GLN A 553 29.90 -11.25 1.19
N ASP A 554 30.14 -12.46 1.68
CA ASP A 554 31.16 -12.77 2.68
C ASP A 554 31.83 -14.10 2.35
N ALA A 555 33.16 -14.11 2.34
CA ALA A 555 33.93 -15.28 1.92
C ALA A 555 33.82 -16.47 2.90
N MET A 556 33.56 -16.21 4.18
CA MET A 556 33.49 -17.25 5.22
C MET A 556 32.06 -17.74 5.48
N THR A 557 31.10 -16.85 5.46
CA THR A 557 29.71 -17.15 5.85
C THR A 557 28.73 -17.18 4.69
N GLY A 558 29.21 -17.00 3.45
CA GLY A 558 28.39 -16.84 2.25
C GLY A 558 27.81 -15.44 2.15
N GLN A 559 27.06 -15.03 3.16
CA GLN A 559 26.60 -13.65 3.37
C GLN A 559 26.92 -13.19 4.79
N GLY A 560 27.36 -11.94 4.94
CA GLY A 560 27.51 -11.24 6.20
C GLY A 560 26.38 -10.21 6.38
N ILE A 561 25.88 -10.06 7.58
CA ILE A 561 24.82 -9.11 7.91
C ILE A 561 25.40 -7.70 7.99
N VAL A 562 24.90 -6.79 7.17
CA VAL A 562 25.25 -5.35 7.20
C VAL A 562 23.99 -4.56 7.58
N ALA A 563 24.09 -3.76 8.63
CA ALA A 563 23.00 -2.95 9.13
C ALA A 563 23.28 -1.45 8.94
N PHE A 564 22.26 -0.71 8.58
CA PHE A 564 22.23 0.75 8.50
C PHE A 564 21.24 1.25 9.54
N VAL A 565 21.68 2.09 10.47
CA VAL A 565 20.85 2.54 11.58
C VAL A 565 20.75 4.06 11.63
N ILE A 566 19.54 4.56 11.94
CA ILE A 566 19.27 5.96 12.25
C ILE A 566 19.10 6.04 13.77
N LEU A 567 19.82 6.95 14.42
CA LEU A 567 19.71 7.15 15.87
C LEU A 567 18.52 8.04 16.22
N ARG A 568 17.96 7.87 17.42
CA ARG A 568 16.91 8.74 17.96
C ARG A 568 17.46 10.15 18.19
N GLY A 569 16.64 11.17 17.91
CA GLY A 569 17.00 12.57 18.11
C GLY A 569 17.31 12.87 19.59
N GLY A 570 18.41 13.59 19.85
CA GLY A 570 18.87 13.95 21.20
C GLY A 570 19.96 13.06 21.78
N ILE A 571 20.29 11.94 21.18
CA ILE A 571 21.49 11.16 21.51
C ILE A 571 22.66 11.81 20.77
N ALA A 572 23.30 12.77 21.46
CA ALA A 572 24.44 13.50 20.92
C ALA A 572 25.61 12.53 20.63
N HIS A 573 26.00 12.43 19.36
CA HIS A 573 27.30 11.98 18.87
C HIS A 573 27.97 10.78 19.61
N ALA A 574 27.20 9.80 20.10
CA ALA A 574 27.73 8.51 20.51
C ALA A 574 28.01 7.62 19.28
N SER A 575 28.36 8.24 18.15
CA SER A 575 28.77 7.55 16.93
C SER A 575 30.22 7.13 17.04
N GLY A 576 30.49 6.13 17.86
CA GLY A 576 31.80 5.57 18.03
C GLY A 576 31.70 4.05 18.05
N GLU A 577 32.82 3.36 17.92
CA GLU A 577 32.98 1.90 18.01
C GLU A 577 32.25 1.29 19.23
N LYS A 578 32.11 2.05 20.31
CA LYS A 578 31.41 1.61 21.53
C LYS A 578 29.93 1.35 21.25
N LEU A 579 29.21 2.29 20.63
CA LEU A 579 27.78 2.11 20.29
C LEU A 579 27.58 0.99 19.26
N VAL A 580 28.43 0.93 18.24
CA VAL A 580 28.38 -0.16 17.23
C VAL A 580 28.56 -1.52 17.92
N THR A 581 29.53 -1.63 18.83
CA THR A 581 29.75 -2.85 19.61
C THR A 581 28.56 -3.20 20.50
N GLU A 582 27.98 -2.21 21.15
CA GLU A 582 26.76 -2.36 21.97
C GLU A 582 25.57 -2.86 21.15
N LEU A 583 25.29 -2.25 20.01
CA LEU A 583 24.22 -2.66 19.09
C LEU A 583 24.44 -4.08 18.55
N ARG A 584 25.67 -4.43 18.16
CA ARG A 584 26.01 -5.79 17.73
C ARG A 584 25.77 -6.83 18.82
N ASN A 585 26.14 -6.51 20.07
CA ASN A 585 25.91 -7.40 21.21
C ASN A 585 24.43 -7.46 21.59
N HIS A 586 23.69 -6.36 21.45
CA HIS A 586 22.25 -6.32 21.66
C HIS A 586 21.54 -7.28 20.69
N VAL A 587 21.81 -7.22 19.38
CA VAL A 587 21.24 -8.16 18.41
C VAL A 587 21.59 -9.61 18.77
N ALA A 588 22.84 -9.89 19.13
CA ALA A 588 23.26 -11.24 19.52
C ALA A 588 22.55 -11.74 20.77
N LYS A 589 22.19 -10.84 21.71
CA LYS A 589 21.43 -11.17 22.92
C LYS A 589 19.96 -11.43 22.60
N GLU A 590 19.33 -10.58 21.77
CA GLU A 590 17.91 -10.63 21.47
C GLU A 590 17.54 -11.82 20.56
N ILE A 591 18.34 -12.10 19.53
CA ILE A 591 18.00 -13.09 18.51
C ILE A 591 19.08 -14.15 18.24
N GLY A 592 20.21 -14.09 18.93
CA GLY A 592 21.27 -15.09 18.83
C GLY A 592 22.53 -14.64 18.10
N ALA A 593 23.65 -15.29 18.43
CA ALA A 593 24.98 -14.93 17.91
C ALA A 593 25.10 -15.03 16.39
N ILE A 594 24.33 -15.92 15.74
CA ILE A 594 24.31 -16.12 14.30
C ILE A 594 23.80 -14.88 13.54
N ALA A 595 22.91 -14.12 14.16
CA ALA A 595 22.32 -12.91 13.59
C ALA A 595 23.11 -11.63 13.91
N LYS A 596 24.26 -11.75 14.59
CA LYS A 596 25.10 -10.61 14.95
C LYS A 596 25.62 -9.91 13.70
N PRO A 597 25.28 -8.61 13.48
CA PRO A 597 25.76 -7.89 12.31
C PRO A 597 27.28 -7.86 12.23
N ARG A 598 27.83 -8.15 11.05
CA ARG A 598 29.25 -7.99 10.76
C ARG A 598 29.64 -6.52 10.85
N GLN A 599 28.78 -5.67 10.26
CA GLN A 599 29.00 -4.23 10.20
C GLN A 599 27.69 -3.50 10.53
N ILE A 600 27.81 -2.41 11.28
CA ILE A 600 26.71 -1.45 11.53
C ILE A 600 27.21 -0.06 11.12
N LEU A 601 26.43 0.60 10.27
CA LEU A 601 26.69 1.95 9.78
C LEU A 601 25.61 2.88 10.35
N VAL A 602 26.04 3.92 11.05
CA VAL A 602 25.14 4.99 11.49
C VAL A 602 24.96 5.99 10.36
N VAL A 603 23.73 6.17 9.92
CA VAL A 603 23.37 7.03 8.79
C VAL A 603 22.36 8.08 9.20
N ALA A 604 22.37 9.23 8.53
CA ALA A 604 21.40 10.27 8.79
C ALA A 604 19.99 9.94 8.27
N GLU A 605 19.93 9.21 7.13
CA GLU A 605 18.71 8.85 6.43
C GLU A 605 18.90 7.50 5.71
N LEU A 606 17.80 6.75 5.52
CA LEU A 606 17.78 5.53 4.72
C LEU A 606 17.23 5.82 3.30
N PRO A 607 17.72 5.12 2.26
CA PRO A 607 17.19 5.27 0.93
C PRO A 607 15.77 4.70 0.87
N LYS A 608 14.80 5.57 0.64
CA LYS A 608 13.39 5.22 0.60
C LYS A 608 12.78 5.59 -0.74
N THR A 609 11.82 4.79 -1.17
CA THR A 609 10.91 5.22 -2.23
C THR A 609 10.09 6.41 -1.74
N ARG A 610 9.46 7.10 -2.64
CA ARG A 610 8.55 8.21 -2.29
C ARG A 610 7.33 7.77 -1.48
N SER A 611 7.00 6.48 -1.51
CA SER A 611 6.00 5.86 -0.61
C SER A 611 6.53 5.54 0.78
N GLY A 612 7.81 5.81 1.06
CA GLY A 612 8.47 5.54 2.33
C GLY A 612 9.10 4.14 2.46
N LYS A 613 8.94 3.26 1.48
CA LYS A 613 9.51 1.91 1.51
C LYS A 613 11.03 1.95 1.36
N ILE A 614 11.76 1.27 2.24
CA ILE A 614 13.23 1.17 2.21
C ILE A 614 13.67 0.43 0.96
N MET A 615 14.63 0.98 0.23
CA MET A 615 15.22 0.41 -0.98
C MET A 615 16.47 -0.43 -0.65
N ARG A 616 16.25 -1.60 -0.04
CA ARG A 616 17.34 -2.51 0.40
C ARG A 616 18.30 -2.88 -0.72
N ARG A 617 17.81 -2.97 -1.96
CA ARG A 617 18.70 -3.24 -3.12
C ARG A 617 19.81 -2.21 -3.25
N LEU A 618 19.52 -0.93 -3.08
CA LEU A 618 20.52 0.13 -3.14
C LEU A 618 21.51 0.06 -1.97
N LEU A 619 21.03 -0.28 -0.78
CA LEU A 619 21.89 -0.52 0.39
C LEU A 619 22.81 -1.73 0.18
N LYS A 620 22.31 -2.79 -0.45
CA LYS A 620 23.11 -3.96 -0.80
C LYS A 620 24.21 -3.62 -1.83
N ASP A 621 23.89 -2.84 -2.87
CA ASP A 621 24.87 -2.38 -3.84
C ASP A 621 26.01 -1.61 -3.16
N VAL A 622 25.66 -0.74 -2.20
CA VAL A 622 26.63 0.02 -1.40
C VAL A 622 27.43 -0.91 -0.48
N ALA A 623 26.80 -1.83 0.24
CA ALA A 623 27.46 -2.77 1.15
C ALA A 623 28.46 -3.71 0.43
N GLU A 624 28.20 -4.00 -0.84
CA GLU A 624 29.05 -4.83 -1.70
C GLU A 624 30.00 -4.01 -2.60
N ASN A 625 30.08 -2.69 -2.43
CA ASN A 625 30.85 -1.75 -3.25
C ASN A 625 30.57 -1.86 -4.75
N ARG A 626 29.32 -2.14 -5.11
CA ARG A 626 28.85 -2.15 -6.50
C ARG A 626 28.36 -0.78 -6.93
N GLN A 627 28.35 -0.53 -8.23
CA GLN A 627 27.68 0.65 -8.77
C GLN A 627 26.19 0.58 -8.40
N VAL A 628 25.67 1.67 -7.82
CA VAL A 628 24.26 1.77 -7.42
C VAL A 628 23.37 1.62 -8.66
N GLY A 629 22.45 0.66 -8.61
CA GLY A 629 21.52 0.39 -9.69
C GLY A 629 20.44 1.49 -9.84
N ASP A 630 19.35 1.17 -10.54
CA ASP A 630 18.25 2.12 -10.81
C ASP A 630 17.70 2.78 -9.53
N ALA A 631 17.85 4.10 -9.43
CA ALA A 631 17.40 4.94 -8.32
C ALA A 631 16.22 5.87 -8.71
N THR A 632 15.55 5.64 -9.83
CA THR A 632 14.48 6.51 -10.37
C THR A 632 13.28 6.69 -9.43
N THR A 633 13.06 5.73 -8.53
CA THR A 633 11.98 5.78 -7.51
C THR A 633 12.42 6.35 -6.16
N LEU A 634 13.70 6.73 -6.01
CA LEU A 634 14.27 7.24 -4.78
C LEU A 634 13.68 8.62 -4.44
N ALA A 635 13.34 8.81 -3.17
CA ALA A 635 12.74 10.07 -2.69
C ALA A 635 13.74 11.23 -2.70
N ASP A 636 15.00 10.95 -2.31
CA ASP A 636 16.10 11.91 -2.32
C ASP A 636 17.40 11.25 -2.84
N PRO A 637 17.88 11.59 -4.03
CA PRO A 637 19.10 11.04 -4.59
C PRO A 637 20.37 11.30 -3.76
N ASN A 638 20.40 12.37 -2.95
CA ASN A 638 21.58 12.71 -2.15
C ASN A 638 21.85 11.71 -1.02
N VAL A 639 20.83 10.98 -0.56
CA VAL A 639 20.95 9.98 0.51
C VAL A 639 21.99 8.91 0.13
N MET A 640 22.00 8.45 -1.12
CA MET A 640 22.94 7.42 -1.56
C MET A 640 24.40 7.91 -1.57
N LYS A 641 24.60 9.18 -1.90
CA LYS A 641 25.94 9.80 -1.86
C LYS A 641 26.46 9.85 -0.43
N LEU A 642 25.64 10.31 0.51
CA LEU A 642 26.00 10.40 1.93
C LEU A 642 26.32 9.02 2.54
N ILE A 643 25.56 7.97 2.19
CA ILE A 643 25.82 6.61 2.65
C ILE A 643 27.14 6.07 2.07
N SER A 644 27.40 6.30 0.79
CA SER A 644 28.64 5.85 0.13
C SER A 644 29.88 6.55 0.69
N GLU A 645 29.79 7.83 0.99
CA GLU A 645 30.86 8.61 1.61
C GLU A 645 31.17 8.13 3.04
N GLY A 646 30.12 7.82 3.84
CA GLY A 646 30.28 7.25 5.19
C GLY A 646 30.94 5.87 5.22
N LEU A 647 30.74 5.04 4.19
CA LEU A 647 31.43 3.75 4.05
C LEU A 647 32.92 3.89 3.74
N ASN A 648 33.30 4.89 2.96
CA ASN A 648 34.69 5.11 2.59
C ASN A 648 35.51 5.63 3.77
N THR A 649 34.93 6.48 4.62
CA THR A 649 35.61 6.99 5.83
C THR A 649 35.80 5.92 6.91
N SER A 650 34.97 4.87 6.96
CA SER A 650 35.14 3.75 7.91
C SER A 650 36.14 2.69 7.47
N LYS A 651 36.68 2.77 6.25
CA LYS A 651 37.70 1.84 5.71
C LYS A 651 39.13 2.35 5.85
N ASP A 652 39.29 3.65 6.03
CA ASP A 652 40.63 4.26 6.20
C ASP A 652 41.11 4.23 7.66
N GLU A 653 40.33 3.62 8.57
CA GLU A 653 40.65 3.47 10.01
C GLU A 653 40.96 2.01 10.45
N ASP A 654 41.03 1.04 9.51
CA ASP A 654 41.43 -0.37 9.80
C ASP A 654 42.90 -0.67 9.38
#